data_1048d6db6a6f337f04af44fa3d1f3334
#
_entry.id   1048d6db6a6f337f04af44fa3d1f3334
#
_cell.length_a   1.000
_cell.length_b   1.000
_cell.length_c   1.000
_cell.angle_alpha   90.00
_cell.angle_beta   90.00
_cell.angle_gamma   90.00
#
_symmetry.space_group_name_H-M   'P 1'
#
loop_
_entity.id
_entity.type
_entity.pdbx_description
1 polymer ?
#
loop_
_entity_poly.entity_id
_entity_poly.type
_entity_poly.pdbx_seq_one_letter_code
_entity_poly.pdbx_strand_id
1 'polypeptide(L)'
;MTTIHIFLGSSLDELRLDREEMGNYVRMLNDVYIDRGIYIKLYECEYENAAMVSGRKQEEYNEEIRQSDIFLVLFYNKAGQYTIEEFREAYKRFQSTGAPAILTCFRQGEGYAPDQSVLEFMDELDEQLGHYFKKYTHIDSVKLTLLLQMKLMKLDVPIELEESAVTVDGKQLLTLENIPMWAENIDFQSLKKQYQACERAYLDAKAATTDPVTDPVFLRASEQWNEAKKALRELEQELFSIALKIEEKNNDGTLTERQRKAYELMEQGDSEGAGKIMDLREILDDAKDTKAWAQQEHERVDQQANKKLEQNVQELLLRIEILKTQVQNPSRFEEIQETFEAAVDLEESNHLTKIAMREYVSYLYDQKDYNNAISLAEQYMEYMESDGDKSDIADAANLLGVLCADTNRMELAEQELLRAKEIREQLAAENPSAYQSYLAGICNNLGVLYSDTNRLELAEQEYLRAKEIREQLAIENPSAYQPYLATSCNNLGSLYADMNRMDKAEREYLRAKEIREQLAAENPSAYQPDLANTCNGLGSLYATTNRLELAEQEYLRAKEIREQLAAKNPSAYQSDLASSCNNLGELYRQNNCIELAEQELLRAKEIYEQLSAENTSAYQPDLAMSCNNLGNLYSDINRMELAEREYLRAKEIYEQLAAEYPLAYQPDLAMSCNNLGNLYVKTNRLKLAEQEYLRAKEIYEQLAAEHPLAYQPDLAKICHNLGILYASTNRMDKAEQKYLRAKEIREQLTIEYPSAYRPDLAKSCNNLGILYASTNRMDKAEQEFLQAKEIREQMTAEHPSAYQSDLAESCNNLGALYNKNNRMDKAEQELLRAKEIYERFTVLAPERYASKLVIICKNLGVLYENTDRPEQAAAEYAQAEKLQNK
;
A
#
# COMPACT_ATOMS: atom_id res chain seq x y z
N MET A 1 -13.20 -19.51 24.94
CA MET A 1 -13.04 -18.30 25.76
C MET A 1 -11.68 -18.38 26.41
N THR A 2 -10.75 -17.52 26.03
CA THR A 2 -9.41 -17.45 26.60
C THR A 2 -9.49 -16.66 27.91
N THR A 3 -8.98 -17.21 29.02
CA THR A 3 -8.97 -16.50 30.30
C THR A 3 -7.55 -16.04 30.59
N ILE A 4 -7.37 -14.75 30.85
CA ILE A 4 -6.09 -14.15 31.25
C ILE A 4 -6.16 -13.92 32.75
N HIS A 5 -5.22 -14.47 33.48
CA HIS A 5 -5.11 -14.36 34.92
C HIS A 5 -4.11 -13.26 35.28
N ILE A 6 -4.58 -12.23 35.97
CA ILE A 6 -3.75 -11.13 36.48
C ILE A 6 -3.74 -11.20 37.99
N PHE A 7 -2.54 -11.27 38.59
CA PHE A 7 -2.37 -11.11 40.02
C PHE A 7 -1.92 -9.66 40.30
N LEU A 8 -2.64 -8.96 41.20
CA LEU A 8 -2.34 -7.62 41.63
C LEU A 8 -1.85 -7.61 43.11
N GLY A 9 -0.53 -7.45 43.27
CA GLY A 9 0.10 -7.27 44.58
C GLY A 9 0.28 -5.78 44.88
N SER A 10 0.02 -5.35 46.13
CA SER A 10 0.34 -3.98 46.57
C SER A 10 0.17 -3.82 48.07
N SER A 11 0.73 -2.74 48.66
CA SER A 11 0.41 -2.34 50.05
C SER A 11 -1.04 -1.79 50.13
N LEU A 12 -1.80 -2.25 51.11
CA LEU A 12 -3.25 -2.05 51.21
C LEU A 12 -3.68 -0.62 51.45
N ASP A 13 -3.03 0.04 52.41
CA ASP A 13 -3.51 1.33 52.92
C ASP A 13 -3.08 2.51 52.07
N GLU A 14 -1.89 2.46 51.49
CA GLU A 14 -1.28 3.58 50.77
C GLU A 14 -1.71 3.63 49.29
N LEU A 15 -2.06 2.50 48.68
CA LEU A 15 -2.38 2.37 47.24
C LEU A 15 -3.83 1.92 46.99
N ARG A 16 -4.72 2.15 47.96
CA ARG A 16 -6.12 1.73 47.88
C ARG A 16 -6.83 2.30 46.65
N LEU A 17 -6.65 3.59 46.36
CA LEU A 17 -7.28 4.23 45.20
C LEU A 17 -6.76 3.66 43.88
N ASP A 18 -5.44 3.43 43.77
CA ASP A 18 -4.85 2.85 42.56
C ASP A 18 -5.36 1.43 42.29
N ARG A 19 -5.55 0.61 43.34
CA ARG A 19 -6.15 -0.71 43.26
C ARG A 19 -7.60 -0.66 42.79
N GLU A 20 -8.41 0.19 43.40
CA GLU A 20 -9.82 0.37 43.02
C GLU A 20 -9.94 0.81 41.55
N GLU A 21 -9.02 1.67 41.08
CA GLU A 21 -8.97 2.11 39.69
C GLU A 21 -8.51 1.00 38.72
N MET A 22 -7.55 0.18 39.12
CA MET A 22 -7.14 -1.00 38.33
C MET A 22 -8.27 -2.04 38.26
N GLY A 23 -9.01 -2.29 39.36
CA GLY A 23 -10.19 -3.15 39.36
C GLY A 23 -11.30 -2.63 38.44
N ASN A 24 -11.54 -1.30 38.42
CA ASN A 24 -12.47 -0.66 37.49
C ASN A 24 -11.99 -0.81 36.05
N TYR A 25 -10.70 -0.59 35.80
CA TYR A 25 -10.10 -0.70 34.47
C TYR A 25 -10.22 -2.12 33.90
N VAL A 26 -9.94 -3.15 34.69
CA VAL A 26 -10.12 -4.55 34.26
C VAL A 26 -11.58 -4.86 33.95
N ARG A 27 -12.54 -4.26 34.66
CA ARG A 27 -13.98 -4.36 34.31
C ARG A 27 -14.26 -3.72 32.97
N MET A 28 -13.74 -2.53 32.69
CA MET A 28 -13.87 -1.88 31.38
C MET A 28 -13.25 -2.69 30.25
N LEU A 29 -12.08 -3.28 30.49
CA LEU A 29 -11.45 -4.21 29.55
C LEU A 29 -12.35 -5.42 29.29
N ASN A 30 -12.92 -6.06 30.31
CA ASN A 30 -13.85 -7.17 30.12
C ASN A 30 -15.09 -6.78 29.31
N ASP A 31 -15.64 -5.58 29.49
CA ASP A 31 -16.80 -5.08 28.72
C ASP A 31 -16.49 -4.97 27.21
N VAL A 32 -15.21 -4.89 26.82
CA VAL A 32 -14.78 -4.80 25.42
C VAL A 32 -14.31 -6.16 24.91
N TYR A 33 -13.58 -6.91 25.71
CA TYR A 33 -12.90 -8.14 25.27
C TYR A 33 -13.77 -9.41 25.36
N ILE A 34 -14.85 -9.39 26.17
CA ILE A 34 -15.69 -10.58 26.37
C ILE A 34 -16.42 -11.03 25.10
N ASP A 35 -16.83 -10.09 24.28
CA ASP A 35 -17.47 -10.35 22.98
C ASP A 35 -16.51 -10.98 21.97
N ARG A 36 -15.19 -10.82 22.20
CA ARG A 36 -14.10 -11.42 21.44
C ARG A 36 -13.62 -12.76 22.01
N GLY A 37 -14.31 -13.30 22.98
CA GLY A 37 -13.97 -14.57 23.60
C GLY A 37 -12.80 -14.49 24.58
N ILE A 38 -12.41 -13.32 25.06
CA ILE A 38 -11.35 -13.09 26.03
C ILE A 38 -11.98 -12.63 27.35
N TYR A 39 -11.59 -13.24 28.46
CA TYR A 39 -12.01 -12.84 29.81
C TYR A 39 -10.78 -12.61 30.69
N ILE A 40 -10.72 -11.46 31.34
CA ILE A 40 -9.63 -11.07 32.23
C ILE A 40 -10.08 -11.29 33.66
N LYS A 41 -9.40 -12.20 34.36
CA LYS A 41 -9.63 -12.49 35.76
C LYS A 41 -8.57 -11.77 36.59
N LEU A 42 -8.99 -10.71 37.30
CA LEU A 42 -8.12 -10.02 38.26
C LEU A 42 -8.22 -10.70 39.61
N TYR A 43 -7.09 -11.08 40.17
CA TYR A 43 -6.95 -11.56 41.52
C TYR A 43 -6.28 -10.45 42.36
N GLU A 44 -7.05 -9.94 43.34
CA GLU A 44 -6.58 -8.92 44.27
C GLU A 44 -6.27 -9.56 45.64
N CYS A 45 -5.09 -9.28 46.15
CA CYS A 45 -4.68 -9.75 47.48
C CYS A 45 -5.45 -8.97 48.54
N GLU A 46 -6.41 -9.57 49.23
CA GLU A 46 -7.15 -8.92 50.32
C GLU A 46 -6.47 -9.20 51.66
N TYR A 47 -5.77 -8.22 52.20
CA TYR A 47 -5.25 -8.26 53.58
C TYR A 47 -6.22 -7.52 54.52
N GLU A 48 -7.38 -8.07 54.80
CA GLU A 48 -8.10 -7.64 55.99
C GLU A 48 -7.50 -8.35 57.24
N ASN A 49 -6.87 -7.53 58.12
CA ASN A 49 -6.28 -7.89 59.40
C ASN A 49 -4.98 -8.73 59.40
N ALA A 50 -3.86 -8.06 59.41
CA ALA A 50 -2.50 -8.57 59.49
C ALA A 50 -2.17 -9.41 60.76
N ALA A 51 -3.11 -9.60 61.66
CA ALA A 51 -2.87 -10.30 62.94
C ALA A 51 -3.22 -11.80 62.97
N MET A 52 -3.81 -12.36 61.94
CA MET A 52 -4.33 -13.74 61.96
C MET A 52 -4.15 -14.55 60.67
N VAL A 53 -3.15 -14.32 59.87
CA VAL A 53 -2.94 -15.22 58.70
C VAL A 53 -1.77 -16.16 58.95
N SER A 54 -2.14 -17.34 59.46
CA SER A 54 -1.30 -18.54 59.47
C SER A 54 -0.87 -18.89 58.03
N GLY A 55 0.27 -19.55 57.83
CA GLY A 55 0.89 -19.90 56.56
C GLY A 55 0.02 -20.53 55.44
N ARG A 56 -1.26 -20.75 55.73
CA ARG A 56 -2.22 -21.32 54.78
C ARG A 56 -2.68 -20.32 53.70
N LYS A 57 -2.84 -19.01 54.01
CA LYS A 57 -3.27 -18.00 52.99
C LYS A 57 -2.11 -17.59 52.08
N GLN A 58 -0.89 -17.58 52.56
CA GLN A 58 0.29 -17.29 51.71
C GLN A 58 0.46 -18.42 50.67
N GLU A 59 0.15 -19.69 51.04
CA GLU A 59 0.20 -20.78 50.10
C GLU A 59 -0.89 -20.66 48.99
N GLU A 60 -2.10 -20.13 49.31
CA GLU A 60 -3.16 -19.85 48.36
C GLU A 60 -2.73 -18.70 47.37
N TYR A 61 -2.08 -17.65 47.86
CA TYR A 61 -1.56 -16.60 47.04
C TYR A 61 -0.43 -17.07 46.13
N ASN A 62 0.50 -17.84 46.65
CA ASN A 62 1.56 -18.46 45.86
C ASN A 62 1.00 -19.37 44.75
N GLU A 63 -0.11 -20.07 45.01
CA GLU A 63 -0.76 -20.88 43.98
C GLU A 63 -1.42 -20.03 42.90
N GLU A 64 -2.11 -18.92 43.23
CA GLU A 64 -2.67 -17.97 42.24
C GLU A 64 -1.56 -17.28 41.46
N ILE A 65 -0.42 -16.92 42.07
CA ILE A 65 0.75 -16.42 41.38
C ILE A 65 1.29 -17.43 40.38
N ARG A 66 1.34 -18.70 40.73
CA ARG A 66 1.76 -19.80 39.83
C ARG A 66 0.83 -19.99 38.63
N GLN A 67 -0.43 -19.59 38.75
CA GLN A 67 -1.42 -19.69 37.67
C GLN A 67 -1.57 -18.37 36.86
N SER A 68 -0.97 -17.27 37.31
CA SER A 68 -1.11 -15.98 36.65
C SER A 68 -0.31 -15.91 35.34
N ASP A 69 -0.87 -15.23 34.38
CA ASP A 69 -0.23 -14.85 33.10
C ASP A 69 0.54 -13.53 33.25
N ILE A 70 -0.01 -12.64 34.07
CA ILE A 70 0.59 -11.33 34.39
C ILE A 70 0.64 -11.18 35.90
N PHE A 71 1.80 -10.81 36.43
CA PHE A 71 2.00 -10.39 37.80
C PHE A 71 2.28 -8.91 37.86
N LEU A 72 1.30 -8.11 38.31
CA LEU A 72 1.39 -6.68 38.48
C LEU A 72 1.57 -6.35 39.95
N VAL A 73 2.62 -5.64 40.31
CA VAL A 73 2.88 -5.23 41.68
C VAL A 73 3.14 -3.71 41.80
N LEU A 74 2.46 -3.11 42.80
CA LEU A 74 2.53 -1.67 43.06
C LEU A 74 3.18 -1.39 44.40
N PHE A 75 4.16 -0.50 44.42
CA PHE A 75 4.86 0.00 45.61
C PHE A 75 4.69 1.51 45.73
N TYR A 76 4.76 2.01 46.99
CA TYR A 76 4.77 3.45 47.24
C TYR A 76 5.86 3.80 48.29
N ASN A 77 5.51 4.12 49.52
CA ASN A 77 6.47 4.51 50.53
C ASN A 77 7.10 3.33 51.30
N LYS A 78 6.46 2.17 51.27
CA LYS A 78 6.95 0.96 51.95
C LYS A 78 6.89 -0.25 51.02
N ALA A 79 7.92 -1.07 51.08
CA ALA A 79 7.94 -2.39 50.46
C ALA A 79 7.62 -3.43 51.54
N GLY A 80 6.37 -3.89 51.57
CA GLY A 80 5.90 -4.89 52.51
C GLY A 80 6.63 -6.22 52.35
N GLN A 81 6.99 -6.89 53.43
CA GLN A 81 7.70 -8.17 53.39
C GLN A 81 6.97 -9.20 52.57
N TYR A 82 5.65 -9.27 52.67
CA TYR A 82 4.81 -10.21 51.91
C TYR A 82 4.75 -9.88 50.42
N THR A 83 4.67 -8.59 50.07
CA THR A 83 4.68 -8.16 48.66
C THR A 83 6.00 -8.47 47.97
N ILE A 84 7.12 -8.37 48.71
CA ILE A 84 8.45 -8.77 48.21
C ILE A 84 8.53 -10.31 48.05
N GLU A 85 7.95 -11.09 48.99
CA GLU A 85 7.89 -12.54 48.89
C GLU A 85 7.07 -12.97 47.67
N GLU A 86 5.93 -12.32 47.41
CA GLU A 86 5.08 -12.55 46.23
C GLU A 86 5.85 -12.26 44.94
N PHE A 87 6.58 -11.15 44.88
CA PHE A 87 7.46 -10.82 43.75
C PHE A 87 8.54 -11.89 43.53
N ARG A 88 9.20 -12.33 44.58
CA ARG A 88 10.25 -13.36 44.47
C ARG A 88 9.71 -14.71 44.01
N GLU A 89 8.50 -15.11 44.41
CA GLU A 89 7.84 -16.31 43.87
C GLU A 89 7.50 -16.17 42.39
N ALA A 90 6.94 -15.04 41.96
CA ALA A 90 6.69 -14.73 40.55
C ALA A 90 7.99 -14.74 39.73
N TYR A 91 9.04 -14.06 40.22
CA TYR A 91 10.33 -13.96 39.53
C TYR A 91 11.04 -15.32 39.39
N LYS A 92 10.98 -16.18 40.41
CA LYS A 92 11.51 -17.53 40.37
C LYS A 92 10.82 -18.37 39.29
N ARG A 93 9.49 -18.25 39.18
CA ARG A 93 8.73 -18.92 38.10
C ARG A 93 9.10 -18.35 36.74
N PHE A 94 9.17 -17.03 36.59
CA PHE A 94 9.58 -16.38 35.33
C PHE A 94 10.95 -16.88 34.85
N GLN A 95 11.95 -16.98 35.74
CA GLN A 95 13.28 -17.49 35.39
C GLN A 95 13.24 -18.93 34.85
N SER A 96 12.29 -19.75 35.28
CA SER A 96 12.20 -21.15 34.90
C SER A 96 11.30 -21.44 33.70
N THR A 97 10.30 -20.58 33.45
CA THR A 97 9.22 -20.81 32.46
C THR A 97 9.02 -19.68 31.46
N GLY A 98 9.61 -18.48 31.68
CA GLY A 98 9.30 -17.28 30.93
C GLY A 98 7.94 -16.63 31.26
N ALA A 99 7.22 -17.13 32.29
CA ALA A 99 5.93 -16.60 32.72
C ALA A 99 5.81 -16.63 34.25
N PRO A 100 5.02 -15.73 34.87
CA PRO A 100 4.21 -14.65 34.30
C PRO A 100 5.04 -13.50 33.77
N ALA A 101 4.45 -12.62 32.93
CA ALA A 101 5.01 -11.31 32.69
C ALA A 101 4.97 -10.49 33.99
N ILE A 102 6.12 -9.91 34.42
CA ILE A 102 6.23 -9.23 35.70
C ILE A 102 6.27 -7.72 35.48
N LEU A 103 5.27 -7.03 36.00
CA LEU A 103 5.13 -5.57 35.92
C LEU A 103 5.32 -4.98 37.32
N THR A 104 6.49 -4.38 37.58
CA THR A 104 6.83 -3.76 38.88
C THR A 104 6.75 -2.26 38.77
N CYS A 105 5.85 -1.64 39.53
CA CYS A 105 5.58 -0.21 39.45
C CYS A 105 5.71 0.49 40.81
N PHE A 106 6.46 1.60 40.85
CA PHE A 106 6.66 2.44 42.02
C PHE A 106 5.95 3.77 41.82
N ARG A 107 4.98 4.05 42.70
CA ARG A 107 4.28 5.34 42.70
C ARG A 107 5.21 6.46 43.21
N GLN A 108 5.18 7.58 42.52
CA GLN A 108 5.84 8.82 42.85
C GLN A 108 4.86 9.98 42.92
N GLY A 109 5.27 11.15 43.28
CA GLY A 109 4.43 12.36 43.30
C GLY A 109 4.22 12.93 44.73
N GLU A 110 3.09 13.59 44.95
CA GLU A 110 2.80 14.26 46.24
C GLU A 110 2.75 13.26 47.39
N GLY A 111 3.55 13.47 48.45
CA GLY A 111 3.65 12.57 49.58
C GLY A 111 4.62 11.37 49.40
N TYR A 112 5.36 11.31 48.31
CA TYR A 112 6.38 10.27 48.11
C TYR A 112 7.57 10.51 49.06
N ALA A 113 7.75 9.58 50.00
CA ALA A 113 8.82 9.57 50.97
C ALA A 113 9.20 8.10 51.26
N PRO A 114 9.91 7.43 50.32
CA PRO A 114 10.20 6.02 50.41
C PRO A 114 11.05 5.72 51.64
N ASP A 115 10.66 4.70 52.38
CA ASP A 115 11.50 4.19 53.49
C ASP A 115 12.67 3.33 52.93
N GLN A 116 13.53 2.91 53.85
CA GLN A 116 14.73 2.15 53.49
C GLN A 116 14.37 0.82 52.77
N SER A 117 13.22 0.21 53.07
CA SER A 117 12.82 -1.08 52.46
C SER A 117 12.50 -0.93 50.96
N VAL A 118 11.95 0.20 50.54
CA VAL A 118 11.68 0.51 49.11
C VAL A 118 12.98 0.73 48.36
N LEU A 119 13.90 1.54 48.96
CA LEU A 119 15.19 1.86 48.34
C LEU A 119 16.04 0.60 48.16
N GLU A 120 16.14 -0.22 49.20
CA GLU A 120 16.89 -1.49 49.17
C GLU A 120 16.26 -2.47 48.12
N PHE A 121 14.96 -2.47 47.99
CA PHE A 121 14.30 -3.35 46.99
C PHE A 121 14.49 -2.81 45.56
N MET A 122 14.47 -1.52 45.34
CA MET A 122 14.81 -0.92 44.07
C MET A 122 16.25 -1.23 43.65
N ASP A 123 17.21 -1.13 44.58
CA ASP A 123 18.60 -1.50 44.36
C ASP A 123 18.75 -3.00 44.06
N GLU A 124 17.98 -3.88 44.77
CA GLU A 124 17.93 -5.33 44.46
C GLU A 124 17.43 -5.59 43.05
N LEU A 125 16.36 -4.91 42.61
CA LEU A 125 15.79 -5.07 41.27
C LEU A 125 16.77 -4.66 40.17
N ASP A 126 17.43 -3.52 40.35
CA ASP A 126 18.34 -2.93 39.36
C ASP A 126 19.71 -3.66 39.35
N GLU A 127 20.42 -3.68 40.51
CA GLU A 127 21.81 -4.14 40.57
C GLU A 127 21.97 -5.67 40.62
N GLN A 128 21.02 -6.39 41.26
CA GLN A 128 21.14 -7.84 41.47
C GLN A 128 20.34 -8.66 40.46
N LEU A 129 19.13 -8.21 40.12
CA LEU A 129 18.22 -8.94 39.26
C LEU A 129 18.20 -8.43 37.81
N GLY A 130 18.66 -7.21 37.58
CA GLY A 130 18.57 -6.56 36.27
C GLY A 130 17.11 -6.44 35.77
N HIS A 131 16.16 -6.38 36.73
CA HIS A 131 14.74 -6.33 36.43
C HIS A 131 14.30 -4.86 36.32
N TYR A 132 13.74 -4.49 35.16
CA TYR A 132 13.21 -3.15 34.95
C TYR A 132 11.97 -2.92 35.81
N PHE A 133 11.86 -1.73 36.41
CA PHE A 133 10.69 -1.28 37.11
C PHE A 133 10.26 0.12 36.67
N LYS A 134 8.96 0.34 36.68
CA LYS A 134 8.35 1.60 36.22
C LYS A 134 8.10 2.54 37.39
N LYS A 135 8.41 3.82 37.19
CA LYS A 135 8.04 4.91 38.13
C LYS A 135 6.80 5.60 37.55
N TYR A 136 5.74 5.80 38.34
CA TYR A 136 4.51 6.44 37.86
C TYR A 136 3.99 7.48 38.84
N THR A 137 3.42 8.56 38.32
CA THR A 137 2.75 9.63 39.08
C THR A 137 1.22 9.50 39.00
N HIS A 138 0.71 8.98 37.91
CA HIS A 138 -0.71 8.75 37.64
C HIS A 138 -0.97 7.30 37.26
N ILE A 139 -2.07 6.73 37.77
CA ILE A 139 -2.41 5.30 37.55
C ILE A 139 -2.64 4.96 36.08
N ASP A 140 -2.93 5.92 35.20
CA ASP A 140 -3.07 5.68 33.77
C ASP A 140 -1.78 5.17 33.12
N SER A 141 -0.60 5.49 33.69
CA SER A 141 0.67 4.89 33.25
C SER A 141 0.67 3.37 33.47
N VAL A 142 0.17 2.90 34.62
CA VAL A 142 0.06 1.46 34.92
C VAL A 142 -1.01 0.78 34.06
N LYS A 143 -2.14 1.47 33.82
CA LYS A 143 -3.20 0.99 32.92
C LYS A 143 -2.66 0.81 31.50
N LEU A 144 -1.85 1.76 31.00
CA LEU A 144 -1.20 1.64 29.70
C LEU A 144 -0.23 0.46 29.67
N THR A 145 0.64 0.33 30.68
CA THR A 145 1.56 -0.80 30.79
C THR A 145 0.84 -2.14 30.73
N LEU A 146 -0.25 -2.31 31.47
CA LEU A 146 -1.06 -3.53 31.41
C LEU A 146 -1.63 -3.78 30.02
N LEU A 147 -2.16 -2.73 29.35
CA LEU A 147 -2.73 -2.83 28.00
C LEU A 147 -1.67 -3.23 26.97
N LEU A 148 -0.49 -2.62 27.03
CA LEU A 148 0.64 -2.92 26.15
C LEU A 148 1.13 -4.37 26.35
N GLN A 149 1.22 -4.82 27.61
CA GLN A 149 1.57 -6.21 27.92
C GLN A 149 0.55 -7.19 27.34
N MET A 150 -0.74 -6.90 27.44
CA MET A 150 -1.79 -7.71 26.81
C MET A 150 -1.64 -7.73 25.28
N LYS A 151 -1.27 -6.61 24.64
CA LYS A 151 -0.98 -6.57 23.22
C LYS A 151 0.22 -7.44 22.83
N LEU A 152 1.28 -7.45 23.63
CA LEU A 152 2.45 -8.33 23.43
C LEU A 152 2.12 -9.83 23.57
N MET A 153 1.09 -10.19 24.32
CA MET A 153 0.57 -11.57 24.40
C MET A 153 -0.14 -12.03 23.11
N LYS A 154 -0.09 -11.22 22.05
CA LYS A 154 -0.70 -11.47 20.71
C LYS A 154 -2.21 -11.72 20.78
N LEU A 155 -2.87 -11.05 21.71
CA LEU A 155 -4.32 -11.00 21.76
C LEU A 155 -4.79 -10.10 20.63
N ASP A 156 -5.70 -10.60 19.79
CA ASP A 156 -6.21 -9.88 18.63
C ASP A 156 -7.20 -8.79 19.07
N VAL A 157 -6.65 -7.68 19.56
CA VAL A 157 -7.41 -6.52 20.03
C VAL A 157 -6.92 -5.26 19.34
N PRO A 158 -7.78 -4.61 18.55
CA PRO A 158 -7.45 -3.36 17.90
C PRO A 158 -7.38 -2.24 18.95
N ILE A 159 -6.18 -1.75 19.20
CA ILE A 159 -5.96 -0.55 20.01
C ILE A 159 -5.83 0.62 19.03
N GLU A 160 -6.73 1.58 19.16
CA GLU A 160 -6.73 2.80 18.37
C GLU A 160 -6.34 4.00 19.24
N LEU A 161 -5.64 4.97 18.62
CA LEU A 161 -5.30 6.24 19.26
C LEU A 161 -6.24 7.32 18.70
N GLU A 162 -7.05 7.93 19.55
CA GLU A 162 -8.00 8.98 19.17
C GLU A 162 -7.89 10.17 20.13
N GLU A 163 -7.45 11.32 19.61
CA GLU A 163 -7.45 12.61 20.32
C GLU A 163 -6.88 12.55 21.76
N SER A 164 -5.65 12.02 21.89
CA SER A 164 -4.97 11.81 23.17
C SER A 164 -5.63 10.76 24.09
N ALA A 165 -6.37 9.84 23.52
CA ALA A 165 -6.96 8.71 24.23
C ALA A 165 -6.64 7.38 23.55
N VAL A 166 -6.61 6.32 24.32
CA VAL A 166 -6.58 4.95 23.80
C VAL A 166 -7.99 4.41 23.78
N THR A 167 -8.43 3.98 22.61
CA THR A 167 -9.77 3.43 22.40
C THR A 167 -9.68 1.98 21.87
N VAL A 168 -10.72 1.20 22.12
CA VAL A 168 -10.97 -0.09 21.51
C VAL A 168 -12.43 -0.15 21.11
N ASP A 169 -12.70 -0.44 19.83
CA ASP A 169 -14.08 -0.42 19.29
C ASP A 169 -14.83 0.90 19.58
N GLY A 170 -14.12 2.03 19.53
CA GLY A 170 -14.68 3.35 19.83
C GLY A 170 -14.99 3.62 21.30
N LYS A 171 -14.66 2.69 22.21
CA LYS A 171 -14.76 2.92 23.67
C LYS A 171 -13.42 3.37 24.20
N GLN A 172 -13.39 4.54 24.83
CA GLN A 172 -12.20 5.08 25.46
C GLN A 172 -11.84 4.24 26.71
N LEU A 173 -10.61 3.72 26.74
CA LEU A 173 -10.08 2.92 27.83
C LEU A 173 -9.23 3.75 28.80
N LEU A 174 -8.41 4.68 28.28
CA LEU A 174 -7.57 5.55 29.06
C LEU A 174 -7.24 6.84 28.31
N THR A 175 -6.78 7.86 29.08
CA THR A 175 -6.35 9.15 28.53
C THR A 175 -4.82 9.26 28.60
N LEU A 176 -4.17 9.52 27.46
CA LEU A 176 -2.72 9.66 27.40
C LEU A 176 -2.20 10.92 28.10
N GLU A 177 -3.03 11.94 28.22
CA GLU A 177 -2.68 13.22 28.84
C GLU A 177 -2.25 13.15 30.31
N ASN A 178 -2.60 12.07 31.01
CA ASN A 178 -2.20 11.82 32.39
C ASN A 178 -0.87 11.04 32.50
N ILE A 179 -0.32 10.65 31.38
CA ILE A 179 0.89 9.85 31.31
C ILE A 179 2.08 10.77 30.98
N PRO A 180 3.15 10.81 31.80
CA PRO A 180 4.23 11.76 31.62
C PRO A 180 4.88 11.75 30.23
N MET A 181 5.00 10.60 29.57
CA MET A 181 5.53 10.49 28.21
C MET A 181 4.80 11.41 27.22
N TRP A 182 3.52 11.69 27.41
CA TRP A 182 2.74 12.65 26.62
C TRP A 182 2.53 13.98 27.35
N ALA A 183 2.24 13.93 28.66
CA ALA A 183 1.94 15.11 29.47
C ALA A 183 3.10 16.10 29.54
N GLU A 184 4.32 15.60 29.69
CA GLU A 184 5.54 16.41 29.86
C GLU A 184 6.36 16.54 28.56
N ASN A 185 5.99 15.84 27.48
CA ASN A 185 6.66 15.93 26.20
C ASN A 185 6.43 17.30 25.55
N ILE A 186 7.50 18.06 25.37
CA ILE A 186 7.45 19.46 24.88
C ILE A 186 6.88 19.52 23.46
N ASP A 187 7.29 18.62 22.58
CA ASP A 187 6.84 18.58 21.18
C ASP A 187 5.35 18.23 21.10
N PHE A 188 4.93 17.22 21.87
CA PHE A 188 3.53 16.84 21.94
C PHE A 188 2.64 17.97 22.46
N GLN A 189 3.04 18.63 23.54
CA GLN A 189 2.28 19.76 24.10
C GLN A 189 2.24 20.97 23.16
N SER A 190 3.31 21.20 22.39
CA SER A 190 3.36 22.24 21.37
C SER A 190 2.39 21.96 20.23
N LEU A 191 2.45 20.76 19.66
CA LEU A 191 1.53 20.34 18.56
C LEU A 191 0.08 20.31 19.03
N LYS A 192 -0.19 19.87 20.25
CA LYS A 192 -1.55 19.87 20.82
C LYS A 192 -2.12 21.28 20.94
N LYS A 193 -1.32 22.25 21.42
CA LYS A 193 -1.75 23.67 21.47
C LYS A 193 -2.03 24.22 20.07
N GLN A 194 -1.20 23.87 19.09
CA GLN A 194 -1.40 24.26 17.70
C GLN A 194 -2.68 23.65 17.14
N TYR A 195 -2.91 22.36 17.34
CA TYR A 195 -4.15 21.67 16.94
C TYR A 195 -5.39 22.36 17.52
N GLN A 196 -5.42 22.61 18.85
CA GLN A 196 -6.54 23.27 19.50
C GLN A 196 -6.78 24.71 19.00
N ALA A 197 -5.73 25.44 18.61
CA ALA A 197 -5.86 26.77 18.02
C ALA A 197 -6.47 26.69 16.59
N CYS A 198 -5.98 25.78 15.77
CA CYS A 198 -6.49 25.54 14.42
C CYS A 198 -7.93 25.01 14.43
N GLU A 199 -8.27 24.13 15.35
CA GLU A 199 -9.64 23.61 15.54
C GLU A 199 -10.64 24.74 15.86
N ARG A 200 -10.29 25.65 16.77
CA ARG A 200 -11.14 26.82 17.07
C ARG A 200 -11.31 27.69 15.83
N ALA A 201 -10.23 27.98 15.09
CA ALA A 201 -10.29 28.75 13.86
C ALA A 201 -11.18 28.09 12.79
N TYR A 202 -11.10 26.77 12.65
CA TYR A 202 -11.95 25.97 11.77
C TYR A 202 -13.43 26.04 12.19
N LEU A 203 -13.73 25.85 13.47
CA LEU A 203 -15.12 25.92 13.98
C LEU A 203 -15.71 27.31 13.81
N ASP A 204 -14.93 28.36 14.07
CA ASP A 204 -15.34 29.76 13.88
C ASP A 204 -15.60 30.06 12.39
N ALA A 205 -14.73 29.64 11.49
CA ALA A 205 -14.92 29.80 10.06
C ALA A 205 -16.12 28.99 9.54
N LYS A 206 -16.32 27.77 10.04
CA LYS A 206 -17.47 26.91 9.73
C LYS A 206 -18.80 27.53 10.17
N ALA A 207 -18.83 28.21 11.32
CA ALA A 207 -20.02 28.90 11.82
C ALA A 207 -20.31 30.21 11.05
N ALA A 208 -19.29 30.84 10.45
CA ALA A 208 -19.40 32.10 9.75
C ALA A 208 -19.75 31.96 8.25
N THR A 209 -19.43 30.81 7.64
CA THR A 209 -19.62 30.59 6.19
C THR A 209 -21.02 30.09 5.86
N THR A 210 -21.56 30.58 4.74
CA THR A 210 -22.80 30.05 4.13
C THR A 210 -22.52 29.09 2.97
N ASP A 211 -21.28 29.05 2.48
CA ASP A 211 -20.82 28.18 1.40
C ASP A 211 -19.41 27.64 1.70
N PRO A 212 -19.30 26.51 2.37
CA PRO A 212 -18.04 25.91 2.78
C PRO A 212 -17.13 25.50 1.60
N VAL A 213 -17.69 25.34 0.40
CA VAL A 213 -16.96 24.83 -0.77
C VAL A 213 -16.10 25.92 -1.44
N THR A 214 -16.53 27.18 -1.36
CA THR A 214 -15.89 28.31 -2.06
C THR A 214 -15.34 29.39 -1.14
N ASP A 215 -15.58 29.32 0.16
CA ASP A 215 -15.13 30.33 1.13
C ASP A 215 -13.63 30.15 1.43
N PRO A 216 -12.75 31.07 0.98
CA PRO A 216 -11.32 30.92 1.15
C PRO A 216 -10.87 30.98 2.62
N VAL A 217 -11.66 31.57 3.51
CA VAL A 217 -11.34 31.62 4.95
C VAL A 217 -11.62 30.27 5.61
N PHE A 218 -12.73 29.65 5.24
CA PHE A 218 -13.07 28.31 5.71
C PHE A 218 -12.10 27.26 5.17
N LEU A 219 -11.79 27.30 3.86
CA LEU A 219 -10.86 26.36 3.23
C LEU A 219 -9.48 26.42 3.89
N ARG A 220 -8.93 27.63 4.09
CA ARG A 220 -7.64 27.80 4.77
C ARG A 220 -7.65 27.33 6.23
N ALA A 221 -8.71 27.63 6.97
CA ALA A 221 -8.83 27.19 8.35
C ALA A 221 -8.99 25.67 8.44
N SER A 222 -9.69 25.05 7.50
CA SER A 222 -9.82 23.59 7.36
C SER A 222 -8.49 22.91 7.07
N GLU A 223 -7.69 23.49 6.17
CA GLU A 223 -6.36 23.03 5.81
C GLU A 223 -5.43 23.05 7.03
N GLN A 224 -5.30 24.20 7.70
CA GLN A 224 -4.46 24.37 8.88
C GLN A 224 -4.87 23.44 10.04
N TRP A 225 -6.16 23.21 10.23
CA TRP A 225 -6.64 22.27 11.22
C TRP A 225 -6.27 20.83 10.88
N ASN A 226 -6.39 20.43 9.61
CA ASN A 226 -6.03 19.09 9.16
C ASN A 226 -4.53 18.83 9.30
N GLU A 227 -3.68 19.80 8.92
CA GLU A 227 -2.22 19.70 9.09
C GLU A 227 -1.83 19.54 10.57
N ALA A 228 -2.39 20.38 11.47
CA ALA A 228 -2.11 20.30 12.89
C ALA A 228 -2.59 18.97 13.49
N LYS A 229 -3.74 18.45 13.06
CA LYS A 229 -4.29 17.15 13.46
C LYS A 229 -3.38 16.00 13.03
N LYS A 230 -2.85 16.06 11.81
CA LYS A 230 -1.91 15.09 11.26
C LYS A 230 -0.63 15.01 12.08
N ALA A 231 0.04 16.16 12.27
CA ALA A 231 1.30 16.21 12.99
C ALA A 231 1.17 15.69 14.44
N LEU A 232 0.06 16.02 15.11
CA LEU A 232 -0.22 15.53 16.45
C LEU A 232 -0.38 14.01 16.49
N ARG A 233 -1.10 13.43 15.54
CA ARG A 233 -1.33 11.99 15.46
C ARG A 233 -0.06 11.21 15.14
N GLU A 234 0.76 11.71 14.24
CA GLU A 234 2.04 11.08 13.91
C GLU A 234 2.92 10.97 15.15
N LEU A 235 3.04 12.04 15.93
CA LEU A 235 3.80 12.01 17.18
C LEU A 235 3.15 11.08 18.23
N GLU A 236 1.81 11.03 18.34
CA GLU A 236 1.13 10.08 19.23
C GLU A 236 1.47 8.63 18.88
N GLN A 237 1.50 8.29 17.59
CA GLN A 237 1.84 6.95 17.11
C GLN A 237 3.31 6.59 17.40
N GLU A 238 4.24 7.52 17.19
CA GLU A 238 5.66 7.31 17.48
C GLU A 238 5.88 7.11 19.00
N LEU A 239 5.29 7.93 19.84
CA LEU A 239 5.38 7.78 21.30
C LEU A 239 4.76 6.44 21.77
N PHE A 240 3.63 6.04 21.19
CA PHE A 240 3.00 4.77 21.50
C PHE A 240 3.87 3.57 21.04
N SER A 241 4.52 3.68 19.89
CA SER A 241 5.47 2.67 19.39
C SER A 241 6.65 2.51 20.34
N ILE A 242 7.21 3.63 20.83
CA ILE A 242 8.28 3.59 21.83
C ILE A 242 7.79 2.96 23.13
N ALA A 243 6.61 3.34 23.63
CA ALA A 243 6.03 2.75 24.83
C ALA A 243 5.88 1.21 24.70
N LEU A 244 5.46 0.73 23.53
CA LEU A 244 5.36 -0.71 23.25
C LEU A 244 6.74 -1.40 23.26
N LYS A 245 7.76 -0.78 22.64
CA LYS A 245 9.15 -1.28 22.65
C LYS A 245 9.73 -1.34 24.06
N ILE A 246 9.47 -0.33 24.90
CA ILE A 246 9.86 -0.33 26.30
C ILE A 246 9.26 -1.57 27.01
N GLU A 247 7.98 -1.81 26.87
CA GLU A 247 7.32 -2.96 27.52
C GLU A 247 7.82 -4.30 26.97
N GLU A 248 8.11 -4.41 25.67
CA GLU A 248 8.69 -5.61 25.07
C GLU A 248 10.06 -5.94 25.66
N LYS A 249 10.90 -4.93 25.86
CA LYS A 249 12.28 -5.06 26.37
C LYS A 249 12.37 -5.18 27.89
N ASN A 250 11.38 -4.74 28.64
CA ASN A 250 11.38 -4.79 30.11
C ASN A 250 11.56 -6.21 30.68
N ASN A 251 11.10 -7.23 29.96
CA ASN A 251 11.21 -8.63 30.39
C ASN A 251 12.42 -9.36 29.77
N ASP A 252 13.19 -8.71 28.89
CA ASP A 252 14.27 -9.35 28.13
C ASP A 252 15.61 -9.42 28.91
N GLY A 253 15.84 -8.54 29.89
CA GLY A 253 17.07 -8.50 30.69
C GLY A 253 18.34 -8.16 29.90
N THR A 254 18.19 -7.73 28.64
CA THR A 254 19.30 -7.45 27.70
C THR A 254 19.63 -5.97 27.54
N LEU A 255 18.89 -5.08 28.23
CA LEU A 255 19.06 -3.63 28.12
C LEU A 255 20.43 -3.19 28.67
N THR A 256 21.10 -2.32 27.90
CA THR A 256 22.29 -1.60 28.41
C THR A 256 21.86 -0.54 29.43
N GLU A 257 22.80 -0.10 30.28
CA GLU A 257 22.53 0.99 31.23
C GLU A 257 22.11 2.28 30.50
N ARG A 258 22.69 2.55 29.30
CA ARG A 258 22.34 3.69 28.47
C ARG A 258 20.92 3.59 27.94
N GLN A 259 20.53 2.44 27.41
CA GLN A 259 19.15 2.19 26.95
C GLN A 259 18.13 2.34 28.08
N ARG A 260 18.42 1.80 29.27
CA ARG A 260 17.56 1.93 30.45
C ARG A 260 17.33 3.38 30.82
N LYS A 261 18.39 4.18 30.90
CA LYS A 261 18.29 5.61 31.19
C LYS A 261 17.53 6.38 30.11
N ALA A 262 17.75 6.06 28.85
CA ALA A 262 17.00 6.68 27.74
C ALA A 262 15.50 6.35 27.83
N TYR A 263 15.13 5.11 28.12
CA TYR A 263 13.72 4.72 28.31
C TYR A 263 13.08 5.42 29.52
N GLU A 264 13.79 5.54 30.65
CA GLU A 264 13.30 6.30 31.82
C GLU A 264 13.01 7.76 31.47
N LEU A 265 13.87 8.41 30.68
CA LEU A 265 13.67 9.80 30.24
C LEU A 265 12.49 9.90 29.26
N MET A 266 12.34 8.94 28.32
CA MET A 266 11.18 8.89 27.43
C MET A 266 9.88 8.71 28.20
N GLU A 267 9.85 7.85 29.22
CA GLU A 267 8.66 7.66 30.09
C GLU A 267 8.32 8.94 30.89
N GLN A 268 9.30 9.78 31.17
CA GLN A 268 9.12 11.09 31.80
C GLN A 268 8.76 12.22 30.81
N GLY A 269 8.71 11.94 29.52
CA GLY A 269 8.42 12.89 28.46
C GLY A 269 9.63 13.73 28.02
N ASP A 270 10.85 13.42 28.50
CA ASP A 270 12.08 14.11 28.13
C ASP A 270 12.78 13.45 26.94
N SER A 271 12.25 13.65 25.74
CA SER A 271 12.83 13.13 24.49
C SER A 271 14.18 13.77 24.16
N GLU A 272 14.41 15.04 24.55
CA GLU A 272 15.69 15.73 24.37
C GLU A 272 16.77 15.14 25.28
N GLY A 273 16.44 14.90 26.55
CA GLY A 273 17.33 14.24 27.50
C GLY A 273 17.67 12.82 27.08
N ALA A 274 16.69 12.05 26.63
CA ALA A 274 16.89 10.69 26.08
C ALA A 274 17.84 10.72 24.86
N GLY A 275 17.67 11.66 23.94
CA GLY A 275 18.56 11.84 22.79
C GLY A 275 20.00 12.20 23.20
N LYS A 276 20.19 12.97 24.27
CA LYS A 276 21.52 13.28 24.80
C LYS A 276 22.22 12.08 25.44
N ILE A 277 21.46 11.22 26.13
CA ILE A 277 21.98 9.94 26.67
C ILE A 277 22.40 9.01 25.57
N MET A 278 21.67 9.01 24.44
CA MET A 278 21.96 8.23 23.24
C MET A 278 22.90 8.99 22.28
N ASP A 279 23.93 9.68 22.81
CA ASP A 279 24.86 10.44 22.00
C ASP A 279 25.65 9.56 21.05
N LEU A 280 25.64 9.92 19.77
CA LEU A 280 26.27 9.17 18.69
C LEU A 280 27.77 8.95 18.93
N ARG A 281 28.49 9.98 19.39
CA ARG A 281 29.95 9.92 19.60
C ARG A 281 30.29 8.99 20.74
N GLU A 282 29.56 9.06 21.86
CA GLU A 282 29.77 8.18 22.99
C GLU A 282 29.56 6.71 22.65
N ILE A 283 28.47 6.40 21.84
CA ILE A 283 28.19 5.03 21.40
C ILE A 283 29.32 4.52 20.50
N LEU A 284 29.82 5.35 19.58
CA LEU A 284 30.92 4.97 18.67
C LEU A 284 32.25 4.85 19.38
N ASP A 285 32.51 5.65 20.40
CA ASP A 285 33.74 5.54 21.21
C ASP A 285 33.74 4.27 22.05
N ASP A 286 32.60 3.88 22.65
CA ASP A 286 32.41 2.59 23.33
C ASP A 286 32.63 1.39 22.37
N ALA A 287 32.17 1.51 21.11
CA ALA A 287 32.40 0.49 20.10
C ALA A 287 33.89 0.38 19.72
N LYS A 288 34.60 1.52 19.58
CA LYS A 288 36.06 1.52 19.33
C LYS A 288 36.83 0.90 20.48
N ASP A 289 36.50 1.25 21.74
CA ASP A 289 37.13 0.70 22.91
C ASP A 289 36.89 -0.82 23.01
N THR A 290 35.67 -1.29 22.68
CA THR A 290 35.34 -2.71 22.63
C THR A 290 36.19 -3.44 21.60
N LYS A 291 36.37 -2.86 20.39
CA LYS A 291 37.19 -3.42 19.34
C LYS A 291 38.69 -3.45 19.73
N ALA A 292 39.17 -2.39 20.34
CA ALA A 292 40.55 -2.33 20.85
C ALA A 292 40.80 -3.39 21.93
N TRP A 293 39.82 -3.60 22.82
CA TRP A 293 39.90 -4.63 23.85
C TRP A 293 39.91 -6.04 23.26
N ALA A 294 39.01 -6.31 22.28
CA ALA A 294 38.93 -7.61 21.58
C ALA A 294 40.22 -7.96 20.84
N GLN A 295 40.94 -6.98 20.28
CA GLN A 295 42.21 -7.20 19.60
C GLN A 295 43.38 -7.60 20.55
N GLN A 296 43.27 -7.39 21.85
CA GLN A 296 44.31 -7.64 22.84
C GLN A 296 44.21 -9.04 23.48
N GLU A 297 43.08 -9.74 23.40
CA GLU A 297 42.88 -11.03 24.05
C GLU A 297 42.27 -12.07 23.09
N HIS A 298 42.76 -13.34 23.09
CA HIS A 298 42.41 -14.38 22.12
C HIS A 298 41.06 -15.10 22.33
N GLU A 299 40.41 -15.45 21.20
CA GLU A 299 39.28 -16.39 20.90
C GLU A 299 38.04 -16.48 21.83
N ARG A 300 38.16 -16.34 23.15
CA ARG A 300 36.99 -16.29 24.06
C ARG A 300 36.34 -14.90 24.15
N VAL A 301 37.06 -13.91 23.71
CA VAL A 301 36.68 -12.50 23.80
C VAL A 301 35.85 -12.07 22.60
N ASP A 302 36.02 -12.70 21.44
CA ASP A 302 35.32 -12.34 20.21
C ASP A 302 33.79 -12.42 20.35
N GLN A 303 33.27 -13.47 21.02
CA GLN A 303 31.83 -13.61 21.23
C GLN A 303 31.26 -12.54 22.19
N GLN A 304 32.00 -12.17 23.23
CA GLN A 304 31.57 -11.12 24.16
C GLN A 304 31.68 -9.72 23.53
N ALA A 305 32.73 -9.50 22.73
CA ALA A 305 32.92 -8.27 22.00
C ALA A 305 31.81 -8.07 20.96
N ASN A 306 31.53 -9.11 20.15
CA ASN A 306 30.43 -9.04 19.16
C ASN A 306 29.09 -8.77 19.82
N LYS A 307 28.74 -9.44 20.91
CA LYS A 307 27.50 -9.16 21.65
C LYS A 307 27.43 -7.70 22.13
N LYS A 308 28.55 -7.12 22.59
CA LYS A 308 28.57 -5.73 23.03
C LYS A 308 28.46 -4.75 21.85
N LEU A 309 29.09 -5.08 20.72
CA LEU A 309 28.96 -4.30 19.48
C LEU A 309 27.53 -4.35 18.90
N GLU A 310 26.86 -5.51 18.94
CA GLU A 310 25.45 -5.65 18.59
C GLU A 310 24.56 -4.79 19.51
N GLN A 311 24.86 -4.70 20.79
CA GLN A 311 24.17 -3.79 21.70
C GLN A 311 24.36 -2.32 21.31
N ASN A 312 25.57 -1.92 20.85
CA ASN A 312 25.78 -0.57 20.33
C ASN A 312 24.92 -0.29 19.07
N VAL A 313 24.79 -1.27 18.16
CA VAL A 313 23.88 -1.13 16.99
C VAL A 313 22.43 -0.92 17.47
N GLN A 314 21.97 -1.71 18.46
CA GLN A 314 20.63 -1.53 19.03
C GLN A 314 20.45 -0.16 19.70
N GLU A 315 21.51 0.38 20.31
CA GLU A 315 21.49 1.74 20.85
C GLU A 315 21.34 2.79 19.74
N LEU A 316 22.03 2.61 18.59
CA LEU A 316 21.89 3.50 17.43
C LEU A 316 20.49 3.43 16.83
N LEU A 317 19.92 2.23 16.68
CA LEU A 317 18.53 2.07 16.21
C LEU A 317 17.53 2.73 17.18
N LEU A 318 17.73 2.60 18.50
CA LEU A 318 16.91 3.30 19.49
C LEU A 318 17.05 4.83 19.38
N ARG A 319 18.26 5.35 19.10
CA ARG A 319 18.46 6.77 18.85
C ARG A 319 17.62 7.26 17.68
N ILE A 320 17.54 6.49 16.58
CA ILE A 320 16.71 6.82 15.41
C ILE A 320 15.24 6.94 15.80
N GLU A 321 14.72 5.99 16.59
CA GLU A 321 13.32 6.04 17.06
C GLU A 321 13.07 7.29 17.95
N ILE A 322 14.01 7.62 18.81
CA ILE A 322 13.93 8.83 19.64
C ILE A 322 13.95 10.10 18.76
N LEU A 323 14.83 10.16 17.75
CA LEU A 323 14.90 11.29 16.81
C LEU A 323 13.58 11.47 16.03
N LYS A 324 12.88 10.40 15.67
CA LYS A 324 11.57 10.48 15.04
C LYS A 324 10.54 11.24 15.89
N THR A 325 10.65 11.21 17.22
CA THR A 325 9.75 11.93 18.13
C THR A 325 10.11 13.40 18.33
N GLN A 326 11.29 13.84 17.92
CA GLN A 326 11.78 15.21 18.08
C GLN A 326 11.32 16.11 16.91
N VAL A 327 10.02 16.35 16.81
CA VAL A 327 9.40 17.04 15.65
C VAL A 327 9.90 18.49 15.49
N GLN A 328 10.28 19.16 16.61
CA GLN A 328 10.78 20.54 16.59
C GLN A 328 12.28 20.63 16.24
N ASN A 329 13.00 19.51 16.16
CA ASN A 329 14.40 19.50 15.78
C ASN A 329 14.55 19.70 14.27
N PRO A 330 15.08 20.83 13.77
CA PRO A 330 15.21 21.08 12.33
C PRO A 330 16.23 20.15 11.64
N SER A 331 17.20 19.61 12.37
CA SER A 331 18.22 18.69 11.85
C SER A 331 17.82 17.22 11.97
N ARG A 332 16.59 16.92 12.38
CA ARG A 332 16.12 15.57 12.69
C ARG A 332 16.42 14.56 11.57
N PHE A 333 16.12 14.93 10.32
CA PHE A 333 16.31 14.01 9.18
C PHE A 333 17.79 13.76 8.88
N GLU A 334 18.64 14.79 8.98
CA GLU A 334 20.09 14.65 8.80
C GLU A 334 20.68 13.77 9.91
N GLU A 335 20.28 13.98 11.18
CA GLU A 335 20.75 13.17 12.30
C GLU A 335 20.28 11.70 12.21
N ILE A 336 19.07 11.43 11.73
CA ILE A 336 18.57 10.07 11.47
C ILE A 336 19.46 9.38 10.41
N GLN A 337 19.75 10.06 9.32
CA GLN A 337 20.60 9.52 8.27
C GLN A 337 22.02 9.25 8.76
N GLU A 338 22.66 10.21 9.43
CA GLU A 338 24.00 10.04 10.03
C GLU A 338 24.03 8.86 11.01
N THR A 339 22.96 8.66 11.77
CA THR A 339 22.88 7.57 12.74
C THR A 339 22.74 6.22 12.06
N PHE A 340 21.95 6.12 10.96
CA PHE A 340 21.88 4.91 10.14
C PHE A 340 23.23 4.57 9.50
N GLU A 341 23.91 5.56 8.90
CA GLU A 341 25.22 5.39 8.28
C GLU A 341 26.24 4.87 9.31
N ALA A 342 26.24 5.44 10.51
CA ALA A 342 27.08 4.99 11.60
C ALA A 342 26.79 3.55 12.06
N ALA A 343 25.52 3.18 12.13
CA ALA A 343 25.10 1.83 12.52
C ALA A 343 25.50 0.79 11.46
N VAL A 344 25.32 1.10 10.19
CA VAL A 344 25.72 0.27 9.04
C VAL A 344 27.24 0.11 9.03
N ASP A 345 28.02 1.20 9.19
CA ASP A 345 29.50 1.12 9.23
C ASP A 345 29.99 0.25 10.40
N LEU A 346 29.29 0.32 11.55
CA LEU A 346 29.60 -0.53 12.69
C LEU A 346 29.33 -2.02 12.42
N GLU A 347 28.22 -2.33 11.75
CA GLU A 347 27.87 -3.69 11.32
C GLU A 347 28.89 -4.25 10.31
N GLU A 348 29.26 -3.47 9.29
CA GLU A 348 30.18 -3.88 8.25
C GLU A 348 31.60 -4.11 8.78
N SER A 349 32.11 -3.12 9.55
CA SER A 349 33.48 -3.15 10.09
C SER A 349 33.74 -4.29 11.06
N ASN A 350 32.68 -4.90 11.63
CA ASN A 350 32.82 -5.92 12.67
C ASN A 350 32.12 -7.25 12.31
N HIS A 351 31.62 -7.42 11.09
CA HIS A 351 30.93 -8.62 10.62
C HIS A 351 29.73 -9.01 11.51
N LEU A 352 28.93 -8.01 11.95
CA LEU A 352 27.77 -8.23 12.80
C LEU A 352 26.52 -8.54 11.96
N THR A 353 25.45 -8.95 12.63
CA THR A 353 24.11 -9.12 12.02
C THR A 353 23.65 -7.82 11.38
N LYS A 354 23.23 -7.85 10.10
CA LYS A 354 22.92 -6.65 9.29
C LYS A 354 21.51 -6.11 9.51
N ILE A 355 21.13 -5.89 10.74
CA ILE A 355 19.79 -5.35 11.09
C ILE A 355 19.65 -3.89 10.67
N ALA A 356 20.66 -3.06 11.01
CA ALA A 356 20.63 -1.64 10.68
C ALA A 356 20.66 -1.41 9.17
N MET A 357 21.41 -2.19 8.44
CA MET A 357 21.47 -2.11 6.98
C MET A 357 20.10 -2.37 6.34
N ARG A 358 19.39 -3.41 6.77
CA ARG A 358 18.02 -3.72 6.31
C ARG A 358 17.03 -2.61 6.67
N GLU A 359 17.06 -2.11 7.91
CA GLU A 359 16.21 -1.02 8.37
C GLU A 359 16.48 0.29 7.60
N TYR A 360 17.74 0.55 7.26
CA TYR A 360 18.13 1.72 6.48
C TYR A 360 17.65 1.63 5.03
N VAL A 361 17.73 0.45 4.41
CA VAL A 361 17.14 0.23 3.07
C VAL A 361 15.65 0.55 3.08
N SER A 362 14.91 0.06 4.08
CA SER A 362 13.47 0.36 4.21
C SER A 362 13.20 1.86 4.42
N TYR A 363 14.00 2.52 5.25
CA TYR A 363 13.89 3.96 5.47
C TYR A 363 14.13 4.77 4.18
N LEU A 364 15.18 4.46 3.44
CA LEU A 364 15.48 5.12 2.16
C LEU A 364 14.36 4.90 1.12
N TYR A 365 13.81 3.69 1.08
CA TYR A 365 12.67 3.38 0.22
C TYR A 365 11.43 4.23 0.57
N ASP A 366 11.10 4.36 1.85
CA ASP A 366 9.97 5.19 2.33
C ASP A 366 10.18 6.67 1.99
N GLN A 367 11.45 7.16 2.05
CA GLN A 367 11.82 8.51 1.64
C GLN A 367 11.86 8.69 0.11
N LYS A 368 11.58 7.65 -0.69
CA LYS A 368 11.68 7.63 -2.16
C LYS A 368 13.11 7.84 -2.71
N ASP A 369 14.12 7.66 -1.87
CA ASP A 369 15.52 7.65 -2.28
C ASP A 369 15.93 6.28 -2.83
N TYR A 370 15.35 5.95 -3.97
CA TYR A 370 15.48 4.63 -4.59
C TYR A 370 16.92 4.29 -4.99
N ASN A 371 17.73 5.27 -5.40
CA ASN A 371 19.10 5.00 -5.83
C ASN A 371 19.99 4.54 -4.67
N ASN A 372 19.90 5.23 -3.53
CA ASN A 372 20.63 4.85 -2.33
C ASN A 372 20.07 3.56 -1.72
N ALA A 373 18.74 3.38 -1.73
CA ALA A 373 18.09 2.15 -1.27
C ALA A 373 18.58 0.91 -2.03
N ILE A 374 18.67 0.98 -3.37
CA ILE A 374 19.15 -0.13 -4.20
C ILE A 374 20.63 -0.38 -3.96
N SER A 375 21.47 0.68 -3.96
CA SER A 375 22.91 0.52 -3.73
C SER A 375 23.20 -0.15 -2.39
N LEU A 376 22.46 0.23 -1.35
CA LEU A 376 22.57 -0.38 -0.03
C LEU A 376 22.00 -1.82 0.01
N ALA A 377 20.93 -2.10 -0.73
CA ALA A 377 20.36 -3.44 -0.84
C ALA A 377 21.30 -4.40 -1.61
N GLU A 378 22.01 -3.91 -2.63
CA GLU A 378 23.07 -4.67 -3.34
C GLU A 378 24.22 -5.02 -2.39
N GLN A 379 24.67 -4.09 -1.56
CA GLN A 379 25.70 -4.33 -0.53
C GLN A 379 25.17 -5.32 0.53
N TYR A 380 23.94 -5.18 0.95
CA TYR A 380 23.29 -6.11 1.88
C TYR A 380 23.26 -7.53 1.31
N MET A 381 22.92 -7.66 0.03
CA MET A 381 22.90 -8.93 -0.67
C MET A 381 24.31 -9.56 -0.74
N GLU A 382 25.35 -8.80 -1.14
CA GLU A 382 26.74 -9.26 -1.22
C GLU A 382 27.23 -9.75 0.15
N TYR A 383 26.86 -9.07 1.21
CA TYR A 383 27.17 -9.47 2.57
C TYR A 383 26.48 -10.79 2.97
N MET A 384 25.15 -10.92 2.68
CA MET A 384 24.42 -12.14 2.99
C MET A 384 24.98 -13.34 2.20
N GLU A 385 25.46 -13.15 0.98
CA GLU A 385 26.15 -14.19 0.21
C GLU A 385 27.44 -14.68 0.87
N SER A 386 28.15 -13.79 1.54
CA SER A 386 29.44 -14.13 2.13
C SER A 386 29.33 -14.79 3.51
N ASP A 387 28.35 -14.42 4.31
CA ASP A 387 28.29 -14.76 5.75
C ASP A 387 26.88 -15.13 6.26
N GLY A 388 25.82 -14.95 5.44
CA GLY A 388 24.45 -15.25 5.79
C GLY A 388 24.04 -16.72 5.63
N ASP A 389 22.98 -17.12 6.30
CA ASP A 389 22.37 -18.42 6.03
C ASP A 389 21.49 -18.37 4.76
N LYS A 390 21.02 -19.53 4.30
CA LYS A 390 20.15 -19.59 3.11
C LYS A 390 18.87 -18.78 3.26
N SER A 391 18.32 -18.67 4.47
CA SER A 391 17.09 -17.90 4.74
C SER A 391 17.34 -16.41 4.56
N ASP A 392 18.46 -15.90 5.09
CA ASP A 392 18.86 -14.49 4.99
C ASP A 392 19.16 -14.09 3.55
N ILE A 393 19.85 -14.97 2.78
CA ILE A 393 20.08 -14.76 1.36
C ILE A 393 18.76 -14.64 0.58
N ALA A 394 17.78 -15.48 0.89
CA ALA A 394 16.47 -15.41 0.24
C ALA A 394 15.71 -14.12 0.58
N ASP A 395 15.82 -13.63 1.82
CA ASP A 395 15.18 -12.39 2.24
C ASP A 395 15.87 -11.17 1.58
N ALA A 396 17.21 -11.15 1.51
CA ALA A 396 17.96 -10.11 0.83
C ALA A 396 17.63 -10.06 -0.69
N ALA A 397 17.61 -11.22 -1.34
CA ALA A 397 17.26 -11.34 -2.75
C ALA A 397 15.81 -10.88 -3.02
N ASN A 398 14.87 -11.26 -2.17
CA ASN A 398 13.49 -10.79 -2.30
C ASN A 398 13.38 -9.26 -2.11
N LEU A 399 14.06 -8.68 -1.13
CA LEU A 399 14.11 -7.24 -0.90
C LEU A 399 14.66 -6.49 -2.12
N LEU A 400 15.83 -6.91 -2.61
CA LEU A 400 16.47 -6.34 -3.79
C LEU A 400 15.59 -6.48 -5.04
N GLY A 401 14.97 -7.65 -5.21
CA GLY A 401 14.05 -7.91 -6.33
C GLY A 401 12.85 -6.99 -6.35
N VAL A 402 12.21 -6.74 -5.20
CA VAL A 402 11.07 -5.81 -5.09
C VAL A 402 11.51 -4.37 -5.39
N LEU A 403 12.62 -3.90 -4.78
CA LEU A 403 13.16 -2.57 -5.06
C LEU A 403 13.49 -2.35 -6.54
N CYS A 404 14.07 -3.36 -7.20
CA CYS A 404 14.37 -3.31 -8.62
C CYS A 404 13.10 -3.26 -9.47
N ALA A 405 12.05 -3.98 -9.10
CA ALA A 405 10.75 -3.93 -9.79
C ALA A 405 10.13 -2.52 -9.71
N ASP A 406 10.07 -1.94 -8.52
CA ASP A 406 9.51 -0.59 -8.29
C ASP A 406 10.31 0.52 -9.00
N THR A 407 11.58 0.27 -9.29
CA THR A 407 12.46 1.20 -10.02
C THR A 407 12.62 0.84 -11.49
N ASN A 408 11.79 -0.08 -12.00
CA ASN A 408 11.73 -0.49 -13.39
C ASN A 408 13.00 -1.22 -13.91
N ARG A 409 13.79 -1.84 -13.01
CA ARG A 409 14.94 -2.71 -13.36
C ARG A 409 14.46 -4.16 -13.46
N MET A 410 13.57 -4.44 -14.40
CA MET A 410 12.74 -5.65 -14.46
C MET A 410 13.55 -6.97 -14.57
N GLU A 411 14.65 -7.00 -15.35
CA GLU A 411 15.48 -8.19 -15.51
C GLU A 411 16.20 -8.58 -14.22
N LEU A 412 16.73 -7.57 -13.49
CA LEU A 412 17.39 -7.80 -12.21
C LEU A 412 16.36 -8.21 -11.15
N ALA A 413 15.19 -7.58 -11.16
CA ALA A 413 14.08 -7.95 -10.29
C ALA A 413 13.70 -9.42 -10.47
N GLU A 414 13.55 -9.88 -11.72
CA GLU A 414 13.24 -11.28 -12.01
C GLU A 414 14.34 -12.23 -11.55
N GLN A 415 15.59 -11.89 -11.81
CA GLN A 415 16.73 -12.71 -11.40
C GLN A 415 16.75 -12.92 -9.88
N GLU A 416 16.62 -11.85 -9.10
CA GLU A 416 16.69 -11.92 -7.65
C GLU A 416 15.46 -12.57 -7.03
N LEU A 417 14.25 -12.29 -7.53
CA LEU A 417 13.03 -12.97 -7.06
C LEU A 417 13.01 -14.46 -7.38
N LEU A 418 13.52 -14.90 -8.56
CA LEU A 418 13.66 -16.32 -8.89
C LEU A 418 14.69 -17.00 -8.00
N ARG A 419 15.79 -16.33 -7.70
CA ARG A 419 16.80 -16.80 -6.75
C ARG A 419 16.21 -17.00 -5.35
N ALA A 420 15.49 -16.01 -4.85
CA ALA A 420 14.80 -16.09 -3.57
C ALA A 420 13.81 -17.26 -3.54
N LYS A 421 13.05 -17.45 -4.61
CA LYS A 421 12.10 -18.55 -4.77
C LYS A 421 12.77 -19.91 -4.70
N GLU A 422 13.85 -20.12 -5.46
CA GLU A 422 14.59 -21.39 -5.48
C GLU A 422 15.10 -21.77 -4.08
N ILE A 423 15.68 -20.81 -3.36
CA ILE A 423 16.14 -21.04 -1.99
C ILE A 423 14.98 -21.38 -1.05
N ARG A 424 13.87 -20.62 -1.12
CA ARG A 424 12.70 -20.88 -0.27
C ARG A 424 11.99 -22.20 -0.60
N GLU A 425 12.00 -22.65 -1.85
CA GLU A 425 11.50 -23.97 -2.23
C GLU A 425 12.28 -25.09 -1.56
N GLN A 426 13.63 -24.99 -1.53
CA GLN A 426 14.48 -25.94 -0.84
C GLN A 426 14.21 -25.95 0.67
N LEU A 427 14.16 -24.78 1.29
CA LEU A 427 13.88 -24.64 2.73
C LEU A 427 12.47 -25.13 3.10
N ALA A 428 11.46 -24.83 2.27
CA ALA A 428 10.09 -25.28 2.47
C ALA A 428 9.92 -26.81 2.28
N ALA A 429 10.75 -27.44 1.45
CA ALA A 429 10.77 -28.90 1.35
C ALA A 429 11.34 -29.56 2.62
N GLU A 430 12.30 -28.91 3.29
CA GLU A 430 12.90 -29.38 4.55
C GLU A 430 12.00 -29.10 5.76
N ASN A 431 11.44 -27.88 5.83
CA ASN A 431 10.55 -27.44 6.93
C ASN A 431 9.37 -26.60 6.40
N PRO A 432 8.26 -27.26 5.98
CA PRO A 432 7.13 -26.57 5.39
C PRO A 432 6.49 -25.50 6.31
N SER A 433 6.31 -25.84 7.59
CA SER A 433 5.64 -24.94 8.55
C SER A 433 6.40 -23.64 8.78
N ALA A 434 7.73 -23.65 8.63
CA ALA A 434 8.56 -22.47 8.80
C ALA A 434 8.61 -21.58 7.53
N TYR A 435 8.58 -22.20 6.33
CA TYR A 435 9.00 -21.47 5.12
C TYR A 435 7.92 -21.36 4.02
N GLN A 436 6.80 -22.09 4.10
CA GLN A 436 5.74 -22.00 3.08
C GLN A 436 5.13 -20.58 2.95
N SER A 437 4.94 -19.88 4.07
CA SER A 437 4.40 -18.52 4.07
C SER A 437 5.30 -17.55 3.29
N TYR A 438 6.62 -17.64 3.49
CA TYR A 438 7.60 -16.82 2.76
C TYR A 438 7.63 -17.16 1.26
N LEU A 439 7.58 -18.46 0.93
CA LEU A 439 7.49 -18.91 -0.46
C LEU A 439 6.27 -18.33 -1.17
N ALA A 440 5.10 -18.35 -0.52
CA ALA A 440 3.90 -17.75 -1.06
C ALA A 440 4.03 -16.22 -1.27
N GLY A 441 4.76 -15.54 -0.40
CA GLY A 441 5.10 -14.12 -0.56
C GLY A 441 5.92 -13.87 -1.83
N ILE A 442 6.98 -14.63 -2.04
CA ILE A 442 7.85 -14.50 -3.23
C ILE A 442 7.10 -14.86 -4.52
N CYS A 443 6.29 -15.92 -4.53
CA CYS A 443 5.42 -16.23 -5.68
C CYS A 443 4.46 -15.07 -5.99
N ASN A 444 3.91 -14.43 -4.97
CA ASN A 444 3.07 -13.25 -5.17
C ASN A 444 3.86 -12.09 -5.81
N ASN A 445 5.08 -11.81 -5.35
CA ASN A 445 5.94 -10.75 -5.89
C ASN A 445 6.36 -11.04 -7.34
N LEU A 446 6.68 -12.29 -7.67
CA LEU A 446 6.90 -12.72 -9.06
C LEU A 446 5.63 -12.56 -9.91
N GLY A 447 4.47 -12.87 -9.36
CA GLY A 447 3.18 -12.65 -10.03
C GLY A 447 2.96 -11.17 -10.37
N VAL A 448 3.28 -10.24 -9.45
CA VAL A 448 3.23 -8.79 -9.71
C VAL A 448 4.21 -8.43 -10.83
N LEU A 449 5.48 -8.81 -10.71
CA LEU A 449 6.50 -8.53 -11.74
C LEU A 449 6.10 -9.03 -13.13
N TYR A 450 5.56 -10.25 -13.22
CA TYR A 450 5.11 -10.81 -14.50
C TYR A 450 3.86 -10.11 -15.04
N SER A 451 2.97 -9.65 -14.17
CA SER A 451 1.82 -8.83 -14.57
C SER A 451 2.27 -7.48 -15.13
N ASP A 452 3.16 -6.77 -14.45
CA ASP A 452 3.68 -5.46 -14.86
C ASP A 452 4.48 -5.53 -16.16
N THR A 453 5.15 -6.66 -16.39
CA THR A 453 5.86 -6.93 -17.65
C THR A 453 4.97 -7.59 -18.71
N ASN A 454 3.66 -7.65 -18.49
CA ASN A 454 2.63 -8.20 -19.38
C ASN A 454 2.83 -9.69 -19.76
N ARG A 455 3.52 -10.46 -18.89
CA ARG A 455 3.72 -11.91 -19.00
C ARG A 455 2.61 -12.64 -18.24
N LEU A 456 1.37 -12.45 -18.67
CA LEU A 456 0.16 -12.75 -17.89
C LEU A 456 -0.01 -14.24 -17.56
N GLU A 457 0.47 -15.15 -18.43
CA GLU A 457 0.41 -16.60 -18.18
C GLU A 457 1.37 -17.03 -17.05
N LEU A 458 2.55 -16.41 -16.98
CA LEU A 458 3.50 -16.64 -15.87
C LEU A 458 2.97 -16.05 -14.57
N ALA A 459 2.37 -14.86 -14.64
CA ALA A 459 1.72 -14.24 -13.49
C ALA A 459 0.60 -15.13 -12.94
N GLU A 460 -0.25 -15.73 -13.82
CA GLU A 460 -1.31 -16.66 -13.41
C GLU A 460 -0.74 -17.87 -12.65
N GLN A 461 0.37 -18.44 -13.12
CA GLN A 461 1.01 -19.60 -12.48
C GLN A 461 1.51 -19.24 -11.07
N GLU A 462 2.21 -18.12 -10.93
CA GLU A 462 2.78 -17.72 -9.64
C GLU A 462 1.71 -17.29 -8.63
N TYR A 463 0.70 -16.54 -9.05
CA TYR A 463 -0.41 -16.16 -8.17
C TYR A 463 -1.26 -17.36 -7.74
N LEU A 464 -1.52 -18.33 -8.63
CA LEU A 464 -2.23 -19.57 -8.27
C LEU A 464 -1.43 -20.38 -7.26
N ARG A 465 -0.11 -20.47 -7.41
CA ARG A 465 0.76 -21.15 -6.45
C ARG A 465 0.74 -20.46 -5.08
N ALA A 466 0.85 -19.13 -5.05
CA ALA A 466 0.75 -18.36 -3.82
C ALA A 466 -0.60 -18.57 -3.12
N LYS A 467 -1.70 -18.53 -3.88
CA LYS A 467 -3.05 -18.78 -3.39
C LYS A 467 -3.21 -20.18 -2.79
N GLU A 468 -2.74 -21.23 -3.50
CA GLU A 468 -2.84 -22.61 -3.03
C GLU A 468 -2.14 -22.81 -1.69
N ILE A 469 -0.93 -22.27 -1.53
CA ILE A 469 -0.19 -22.33 -0.27
C ILE A 469 -0.97 -21.58 0.83
N ARG A 470 -1.45 -20.37 0.55
CA ARG A 470 -2.20 -19.55 1.52
C ARG A 470 -3.55 -20.16 1.90
N GLU A 471 -4.22 -20.87 0.99
CA GLU A 471 -5.44 -21.63 1.28
C GLU A 471 -5.17 -22.74 2.31
N GLN A 472 -4.08 -23.49 2.15
CA GLN A 472 -3.68 -24.54 3.10
C GLN A 472 -3.33 -23.95 4.46
N LEU A 473 -2.53 -22.90 4.49
CA LEU A 473 -2.15 -22.21 5.74
C LEU A 473 -3.37 -21.59 6.45
N ALA A 474 -4.34 -21.04 5.70
CA ALA A 474 -5.57 -20.46 6.26
C ALA A 474 -6.53 -21.50 6.86
N ILE A 475 -6.43 -22.77 6.46
CA ILE A 475 -7.16 -23.86 7.14
C ILE A 475 -6.57 -24.13 8.52
N GLU A 476 -5.23 -24.08 8.66
CA GLU A 476 -4.53 -24.34 9.90
C GLU A 476 -4.62 -23.16 10.88
N ASN A 477 -4.45 -21.93 10.37
CA ASN A 477 -4.52 -20.71 11.16
C ASN A 477 -5.23 -19.57 10.36
N PRO A 478 -6.57 -19.51 10.43
CA PRO A 478 -7.36 -18.53 9.67
C PRO A 478 -6.98 -17.08 9.96
N SER A 479 -6.85 -16.70 11.23
CA SER A 479 -6.57 -15.32 11.63
C SER A 479 -5.22 -14.80 11.11
N ALA A 480 -4.21 -15.70 10.99
CA ALA A 480 -2.89 -15.32 10.47
C ALA A 480 -2.85 -15.25 8.93
N TYR A 481 -3.60 -16.08 8.21
CA TYR A 481 -3.39 -16.27 6.78
C TYR A 481 -4.55 -15.86 5.86
N GLN A 482 -5.77 -15.63 6.39
CA GLN A 482 -6.88 -15.09 5.60
C GLN A 482 -6.57 -13.73 4.97
N PRO A 483 -5.88 -12.77 5.62
CA PRO A 483 -5.51 -11.50 4.99
C PRO A 483 -4.66 -11.70 3.73
N TYR A 484 -3.67 -12.57 3.80
CA TYR A 484 -2.80 -12.88 2.66
C TYR A 484 -3.53 -13.66 1.56
N LEU A 485 -4.46 -14.54 1.92
CA LEU A 485 -5.32 -15.23 0.95
C LEU A 485 -6.19 -14.24 0.18
N ALA A 486 -6.79 -13.27 0.87
CA ALA A 486 -7.58 -12.21 0.24
C ALA A 486 -6.73 -11.39 -0.75
N THR A 487 -5.48 -11.10 -0.40
CA THR A 487 -4.52 -10.42 -1.31
C THR A 487 -4.24 -11.27 -2.56
N SER A 488 -4.00 -12.58 -2.43
CA SER A 488 -3.83 -13.45 -3.60
C SER A 488 -5.07 -13.49 -4.50
N CYS A 489 -6.27 -13.55 -3.92
CA CYS A 489 -7.52 -13.50 -4.67
C CYS A 489 -7.69 -12.15 -5.38
N ASN A 490 -7.39 -11.04 -4.71
CA ASN A 490 -7.45 -9.70 -5.31
C ASN A 490 -6.51 -9.56 -6.51
N ASN A 491 -5.26 -10.02 -6.38
CA ASN A 491 -4.27 -9.95 -7.45
C ASN A 491 -4.65 -10.86 -8.64
N LEU A 492 -5.18 -12.06 -8.37
CA LEU A 492 -5.76 -12.91 -9.42
C LEU A 492 -6.98 -12.26 -10.09
N GLY A 493 -7.80 -11.53 -9.33
CA GLY A 493 -8.91 -10.77 -9.87
C GLY A 493 -8.44 -9.72 -10.87
N SER A 494 -7.42 -8.95 -10.54
CA SER A 494 -6.79 -7.97 -11.44
C SER A 494 -6.21 -8.63 -12.67
N LEU A 495 -5.39 -9.67 -12.49
CA LEU A 495 -4.78 -10.40 -13.60
C LEU A 495 -5.83 -10.98 -14.58
N TYR A 496 -6.90 -11.59 -14.05
CA TYR A 496 -7.96 -12.12 -14.93
C TYR A 496 -8.71 -11.02 -15.67
N ALA A 497 -8.85 -9.82 -15.09
CA ALA A 497 -9.40 -8.67 -15.80
C ALA A 497 -8.49 -8.25 -16.97
N ASP A 498 -7.18 -8.17 -16.75
CA ASP A 498 -6.17 -7.85 -17.77
C ASP A 498 -6.14 -8.92 -18.89
N MET A 499 -6.33 -10.19 -18.52
CA MET A 499 -6.48 -11.30 -19.47
C MET A 499 -7.86 -11.33 -20.16
N ASN A 500 -8.73 -10.37 -19.91
CA ASN A 500 -10.12 -10.32 -20.39
C ASN A 500 -10.98 -11.54 -19.99
N ARG A 501 -10.63 -12.20 -18.87
CA ARG A 501 -11.37 -13.35 -18.30
C ARG A 501 -12.31 -12.87 -17.19
N MET A 502 -13.28 -12.02 -17.55
CA MET A 502 -14.11 -11.24 -16.63
C MET A 502 -14.87 -12.07 -15.58
N ASP A 503 -15.39 -13.27 -15.97
CA ASP A 503 -16.11 -14.14 -15.03
C ASP A 503 -15.19 -14.74 -13.94
N LYS A 504 -13.90 -14.96 -14.28
CA LYS A 504 -12.91 -15.41 -13.30
C LYS A 504 -12.49 -14.23 -12.40
N ALA A 505 -12.26 -13.07 -12.98
CA ALA A 505 -11.92 -11.85 -12.26
C ALA A 505 -12.97 -11.54 -11.18
N GLU A 506 -14.25 -11.54 -11.57
CA GLU A 506 -15.36 -11.28 -10.65
C GLU A 506 -15.40 -12.26 -9.48
N ARG A 507 -15.21 -13.55 -9.74
CA ARG A 507 -15.21 -14.58 -8.69
C ARG A 507 -14.06 -14.36 -7.68
N GLU A 508 -12.87 -14.07 -8.15
CA GLU A 508 -11.72 -13.86 -7.27
C GLU A 508 -11.84 -12.56 -6.46
N TYR A 509 -12.28 -11.47 -7.07
CA TYR A 509 -12.55 -10.23 -6.36
C TYR A 509 -13.68 -10.36 -5.32
N LEU A 510 -14.77 -11.06 -5.64
CA LEU A 510 -15.87 -11.29 -4.69
C LEU A 510 -15.40 -12.13 -3.51
N ARG A 511 -14.54 -13.15 -3.75
CA ARG A 511 -13.94 -13.93 -2.67
C ARG A 511 -13.02 -13.08 -1.78
N ALA A 512 -12.18 -12.25 -2.39
CA ALA A 512 -11.34 -11.32 -1.63
C ALA A 512 -12.19 -10.36 -0.79
N LYS A 513 -13.26 -9.81 -1.36
CA LYS A 513 -14.21 -8.93 -0.68
C LYS A 513 -14.87 -9.60 0.51
N GLU A 514 -15.38 -10.82 0.34
CA GLU A 514 -16.02 -11.59 1.42
C GLU A 514 -15.08 -11.79 2.61
N ILE A 515 -13.84 -12.19 2.33
CA ILE A 515 -12.83 -12.39 3.39
C ILE A 515 -12.52 -11.05 4.08
N ARG A 516 -12.28 -9.98 3.31
CA ARG A 516 -11.95 -8.64 3.85
C ARG A 516 -13.12 -8.00 4.61
N GLU A 517 -14.38 -8.27 4.22
CA GLU A 517 -15.57 -7.83 4.98
C GLU A 517 -15.63 -8.50 6.35
N GLN A 518 -15.32 -9.80 6.43
CA GLN A 518 -15.27 -10.52 7.71
C GLN A 518 -14.14 -9.98 8.58
N LEU A 519 -12.93 -9.83 8.03
CA LEU A 519 -11.79 -9.27 8.74
C LEU A 519 -12.02 -7.82 9.18
N ALA A 520 -12.64 -6.98 8.33
CA ALA A 520 -12.96 -5.60 8.66
C ALA A 520 -14.07 -5.47 9.70
N ALA A 521 -14.95 -6.48 9.84
CA ALA A 521 -15.92 -6.52 10.93
C ALA A 521 -15.25 -6.84 12.27
N GLU A 522 -14.16 -7.63 12.26
CA GLU A 522 -13.38 -7.96 13.45
C GLU A 522 -12.38 -6.87 13.81
N ASN A 523 -11.66 -6.33 12.82
CA ASN A 523 -10.68 -5.26 13.00
C ASN A 523 -10.76 -4.22 11.87
N PRO A 524 -11.66 -3.20 12.00
CA PRO A 524 -11.88 -2.19 10.97
C PRO A 524 -10.61 -1.42 10.59
N SER A 525 -9.81 -0.99 11.57
CA SER A 525 -8.61 -0.16 11.31
C SER A 525 -7.55 -0.90 10.50
N ALA A 526 -7.42 -2.20 10.68
CA ALA A 526 -6.43 -3.00 9.95
C ALA A 526 -6.88 -3.37 8.53
N TYR A 527 -8.18 -3.62 8.31
CA TYR A 527 -8.63 -4.26 7.07
C TYR A 527 -9.58 -3.43 6.19
N GLN A 528 -10.09 -2.29 6.68
CA GLN A 528 -10.86 -1.36 5.83
C GLN A 528 -10.07 -0.82 4.64
N PRO A 529 -8.76 -0.47 4.75
CA PRO A 529 -7.97 -0.04 3.59
C PRO A 529 -7.96 -1.08 2.48
N ASP A 530 -7.73 -2.33 2.82
CA ASP A 530 -7.70 -3.43 1.86
C ASP A 530 -9.08 -3.72 1.26
N LEU A 531 -10.15 -3.61 2.06
CA LEU A 531 -11.52 -3.73 1.56
C LEU A 531 -11.82 -2.64 0.52
N ALA A 532 -11.40 -1.40 0.76
CA ALA A 532 -11.55 -0.32 -0.20
C ALA A 532 -10.79 -0.59 -1.51
N ASN A 533 -9.59 -1.18 -1.43
CA ASN A 533 -8.82 -1.59 -2.61
C ASN A 533 -9.56 -2.64 -3.42
N THR A 534 -10.17 -3.65 -2.76
CA THR A 534 -10.97 -4.66 -3.46
C THR A 534 -12.22 -4.07 -4.09
N CYS A 535 -12.92 -3.16 -3.41
CA CYS A 535 -14.06 -2.45 -3.99
C CYS A 535 -13.65 -1.62 -5.21
N ASN A 536 -12.50 -0.95 -5.20
CA ASN A 536 -11.96 -0.26 -6.38
C ASN A 536 -11.69 -1.24 -7.54
N GLY A 537 -11.10 -2.41 -7.27
CA GLY A 537 -10.88 -3.44 -8.29
C GLY A 537 -12.18 -3.95 -8.90
N LEU A 538 -13.19 -4.24 -8.07
CA LEU A 538 -14.54 -4.61 -8.54
C LEU A 538 -15.21 -3.49 -9.34
N GLY A 539 -15.08 -2.23 -8.87
CA GLY A 539 -15.58 -1.06 -9.59
C GLY A 539 -15.00 -0.96 -10.99
N SER A 540 -13.68 -1.14 -11.13
CA SER A 540 -12.99 -1.15 -12.42
C SER A 540 -13.45 -2.29 -13.32
N LEU A 541 -13.61 -3.50 -12.79
CA LEU A 541 -14.14 -4.65 -13.52
C LEU A 541 -15.55 -4.41 -14.03
N TYR A 542 -16.44 -3.85 -13.19
CA TYR A 542 -17.81 -3.54 -13.57
C TYR A 542 -17.87 -2.41 -14.59
N ALA A 543 -17.03 -1.39 -14.48
CA ALA A 543 -16.92 -0.33 -15.49
C ALA A 543 -16.48 -0.88 -16.85
N THR A 544 -15.46 -1.74 -16.90
CA THR A 544 -14.95 -2.38 -18.11
C THR A 544 -16.01 -3.28 -18.76
N THR A 545 -16.83 -3.96 -17.95
CA THR A 545 -17.92 -4.82 -18.44
C THR A 545 -19.23 -4.08 -18.67
N ASN A 546 -19.20 -2.74 -18.60
CA ASN A 546 -20.36 -1.84 -18.82
C ASN A 546 -21.54 -2.08 -17.84
N ARG A 547 -21.25 -2.56 -16.62
CA ARG A 547 -22.19 -2.69 -15.51
C ARG A 547 -22.08 -1.47 -14.60
N LEU A 548 -22.47 -0.32 -15.13
CA LEU A 548 -22.10 1.01 -14.62
C LEU A 548 -22.70 1.29 -13.23
N GLU A 549 -23.92 0.82 -12.93
CA GLU A 549 -24.54 0.99 -11.61
C GLU A 549 -23.77 0.20 -10.52
N LEU A 550 -23.29 -1.01 -10.85
CA LEU A 550 -22.47 -1.80 -9.93
C LEU A 550 -21.08 -1.16 -9.75
N ALA A 551 -20.50 -0.64 -10.83
CA ALA A 551 -19.23 0.08 -10.75
C ALA A 551 -19.32 1.29 -9.83
N GLU A 552 -20.37 2.10 -9.96
CA GLU A 552 -20.61 3.25 -9.12
C GLU A 552 -20.79 2.86 -7.65
N GLN A 553 -21.56 1.81 -7.37
CA GLN A 553 -21.76 1.33 -5.99
C GLN A 553 -20.44 0.92 -5.33
N GLU A 554 -19.58 0.16 -6.04
CA GLU A 554 -18.30 -0.29 -5.47
C GLU A 554 -17.31 0.87 -5.30
N TYR A 555 -17.22 1.80 -6.25
CA TYR A 555 -16.37 2.98 -6.11
C TYR A 555 -16.84 3.93 -5.01
N LEU A 556 -18.15 4.15 -4.87
CA LEU A 556 -18.70 4.96 -3.77
C LEU A 556 -18.41 4.31 -2.42
N ARG A 557 -18.53 2.98 -2.31
CA ARG A 557 -18.18 2.25 -1.08
C ARG A 557 -16.69 2.40 -0.74
N ALA A 558 -15.80 2.25 -1.73
CA ALA A 558 -14.36 2.45 -1.53
C ALA A 558 -14.06 3.88 -1.05
N LYS A 559 -14.67 4.88 -1.70
CA LYS A 559 -14.53 6.29 -1.34
C LYS A 559 -15.03 6.56 0.07
N GLU A 560 -16.22 6.04 0.46
CA GLU A 560 -16.78 6.22 1.80
C GLU A 560 -15.85 5.67 2.88
N ILE A 561 -15.32 4.47 2.68
CA ILE A 561 -14.33 3.86 3.58
C ILE A 561 -13.09 4.76 3.70
N ARG A 562 -12.54 5.21 2.58
CA ARG A 562 -11.34 6.07 2.54
C ARG A 562 -11.59 7.47 3.10
N GLU A 563 -12.79 8.02 2.97
CA GLU A 563 -13.20 9.26 3.64
C GLU A 563 -13.19 9.11 5.16
N GLN A 564 -13.71 7.99 5.67
CA GLN A 564 -13.69 7.69 7.11
C GLN A 564 -12.27 7.47 7.61
N LEU A 565 -11.42 6.76 6.85
CA LEU A 565 -10.01 6.54 7.18
C LEU A 565 -9.21 7.85 7.10
N ALA A 566 -9.39 8.65 6.06
CA ALA A 566 -8.73 9.94 5.90
C ALA A 566 -9.18 10.97 6.94
N ALA A 567 -10.42 10.90 7.43
CA ALA A 567 -10.88 11.71 8.54
C ALA A 567 -10.18 11.34 9.85
N LYS A 568 -9.82 10.06 10.04
CA LYS A 568 -9.10 9.55 11.21
C LYS A 568 -7.59 9.76 11.08
N ASN A 569 -7.01 9.45 9.92
CA ASN A 569 -5.59 9.58 9.64
C ASN A 569 -5.37 10.14 8.22
N PRO A 570 -5.37 11.49 8.05
CA PRO A 570 -5.22 12.13 6.75
C PRO A 570 -3.92 11.76 6.03
N SER A 571 -2.78 11.77 6.75
CA SER A 571 -1.47 11.49 6.17
C SER A 571 -1.37 10.11 5.53
N ALA A 572 -2.02 9.10 6.12
CA ALA A 572 -1.99 7.75 5.61
C ALA A 572 -2.98 7.51 4.46
N TYR A 573 -4.12 8.23 4.42
CA TYR A 573 -5.23 7.83 3.55
C TYR A 573 -5.75 8.91 2.59
N GLN A 574 -5.25 10.16 2.64
CA GLN A 574 -5.67 11.20 1.69
C GLN A 574 -5.28 10.86 0.25
N SER A 575 -4.09 10.28 0.02
CA SER A 575 -3.68 9.82 -1.30
C SER A 575 -4.62 8.74 -1.84
N ASP A 576 -5.00 7.78 -1.00
CA ASP A 576 -5.97 6.74 -1.35
C ASP A 576 -7.36 7.31 -1.65
N LEU A 577 -7.81 8.31 -0.88
CA LEU A 577 -9.06 9.01 -1.14
C LEU A 577 -9.02 9.73 -2.50
N ALA A 578 -7.94 10.43 -2.80
CA ALA A 578 -7.77 11.09 -4.09
C ALA A 578 -7.78 10.09 -5.26
N SER A 579 -7.15 8.92 -5.08
CA SER A 579 -7.21 7.82 -6.05
C SER A 579 -8.65 7.33 -6.28
N SER A 580 -9.46 7.17 -5.19
CA SER A 580 -10.89 6.81 -5.35
C SER A 580 -11.68 7.89 -6.07
N CYS A 581 -11.41 9.18 -5.81
CA CYS A 581 -12.03 10.28 -6.53
C CYS A 581 -11.66 10.27 -8.03
N ASN A 582 -10.39 9.99 -8.37
CA ASN A 582 -9.95 9.84 -9.76
C ASN A 582 -10.71 8.70 -10.48
N ASN A 583 -10.87 7.54 -9.84
CA ASN A 583 -11.56 6.39 -10.42
C ASN A 583 -13.06 6.67 -10.62
N LEU A 584 -13.69 7.30 -9.64
CA LEU A 584 -15.10 7.68 -9.73
C LEU A 584 -15.32 8.78 -10.77
N GLY A 585 -14.43 9.76 -10.84
CA GLY A 585 -14.45 10.82 -11.85
C GLY A 585 -14.31 10.28 -13.27
N GLU A 586 -13.44 9.28 -13.48
CA GLU A 586 -13.29 8.60 -14.78
C GLU A 586 -14.55 7.78 -15.13
N LEU A 587 -15.18 7.10 -14.18
CA LEU A 587 -16.46 6.42 -14.40
C LEU A 587 -17.55 7.41 -14.82
N TYR A 588 -17.68 8.54 -14.13
CA TYR A 588 -18.65 9.58 -14.48
C TYR A 588 -18.37 10.20 -15.84
N ARG A 589 -17.08 10.38 -16.22
CA ARG A 589 -16.69 10.83 -17.58
C ARG A 589 -17.17 9.85 -18.64
N GLN A 590 -16.97 8.54 -18.44
CA GLN A 590 -17.42 7.49 -19.36
C GLN A 590 -18.95 7.42 -19.46
N ASN A 591 -19.66 7.74 -18.38
CA ASN A 591 -21.12 7.81 -18.31
C ASN A 591 -21.71 9.13 -18.79
N ASN A 592 -20.87 10.06 -19.27
CA ASN A 592 -21.26 11.41 -19.67
C ASN A 592 -21.94 12.24 -18.55
N CYS A 593 -21.67 11.89 -17.26
CA CYS A 593 -22.09 12.67 -16.09
C CYS A 593 -21.03 13.74 -15.78
N ILE A 594 -20.97 14.76 -16.63
CA ILE A 594 -19.85 15.71 -16.73
C ILE A 594 -19.61 16.48 -15.43
N GLU A 595 -20.67 16.99 -14.78
CA GLU A 595 -20.57 17.79 -13.56
C GLU A 595 -20.00 16.97 -12.39
N LEU A 596 -20.43 15.72 -12.26
CA LEU A 596 -19.91 14.81 -11.24
C LEU A 596 -18.47 14.41 -11.54
N ALA A 597 -18.14 14.16 -12.81
CA ALA A 597 -16.78 13.85 -13.24
C ALA A 597 -15.83 15.03 -12.92
N GLU A 598 -16.20 16.25 -13.24
CA GLU A 598 -15.39 17.44 -12.98
C GLU A 598 -15.20 17.65 -11.47
N GLN A 599 -16.25 17.46 -10.68
CA GLN A 599 -16.19 17.60 -9.22
C GLN A 599 -15.21 16.59 -8.59
N GLU A 600 -15.31 15.31 -8.93
CA GLU A 600 -14.46 14.28 -8.34
C GLU A 600 -13.00 14.41 -8.79
N LEU A 601 -12.74 14.70 -10.06
CA LEU A 601 -11.38 14.89 -10.58
C LEU A 601 -10.71 16.15 -10.03
N LEU A 602 -11.46 17.25 -9.85
CA LEU A 602 -10.94 18.45 -9.19
C LEU A 602 -10.59 18.17 -7.73
N ARG A 603 -11.46 17.45 -7.00
CA ARG A 603 -11.19 17.06 -5.62
C ARG A 603 -9.92 16.20 -5.50
N ALA A 604 -9.74 15.22 -6.39
CA ALA A 604 -8.52 14.43 -6.43
C ALA A 604 -7.27 15.28 -6.63
N LYS A 605 -7.32 16.20 -7.62
CA LYS A 605 -6.23 17.12 -7.91
C LYS A 605 -5.90 18.03 -6.72
N GLU A 606 -6.92 18.62 -6.07
CA GLU A 606 -6.72 19.47 -4.89
C GLU A 606 -6.01 18.74 -3.76
N ILE A 607 -6.40 17.49 -3.48
CA ILE A 607 -5.75 16.66 -2.46
C ILE A 607 -4.28 16.42 -2.85
N TYR A 608 -3.99 16.05 -4.08
CA TYR A 608 -2.60 15.82 -4.51
C TYR A 608 -1.77 17.11 -4.60
N GLU A 609 -2.37 18.27 -4.87
CA GLU A 609 -1.70 19.57 -4.77
C GLU A 609 -1.26 19.87 -3.33
N GLN A 610 -2.12 19.57 -2.35
CA GLN A 610 -1.80 19.70 -0.93
C GLN A 610 -0.69 18.75 -0.51
N LEU A 611 -0.83 17.46 -0.83
CA LEU A 611 0.18 16.44 -0.51
C LEU A 611 1.54 16.74 -1.17
N SER A 612 1.55 17.24 -2.42
CA SER A 612 2.78 17.64 -3.11
C SER A 612 3.46 18.86 -2.50
N ALA A 613 2.70 19.76 -1.85
CA ALA A 613 3.28 20.89 -1.13
C ALA A 613 4.01 20.43 0.14
N GLU A 614 3.55 19.34 0.77
CA GLU A 614 4.16 18.73 1.97
C GLU A 614 5.37 17.85 1.64
N ASN A 615 5.22 16.98 0.64
CA ASN A 615 6.27 16.11 0.12
C ASN A 615 6.25 16.08 -1.42
N THR A 616 7.04 16.96 -2.02
CA THR A 616 7.06 17.19 -3.46
C THR A 616 7.39 15.93 -4.25
N SER A 617 8.43 15.18 -3.85
CA SER A 617 8.89 13.99 -4.59
C SER A 617 7.90 12.83 -4.52
N ALA A 618 7.18 12.66 -3.41
CA ALA A 618 6.29 11.52 -3.21
C ALA A 618 4.98 11.63 -4.01
N TYR A 619 4.40 12.84 -4.14
CA TYR A 619 3.04 13.00 -4.68
C TYR A 619 2.94 13.77 -6.00
N GLN A 620 4.04 14.28 -6.54
CA GLN A 620 4.05 14.88 -7.88
C GLN A 620 3.60 13.90 -8.99
N PRO A 621 3.96 12.62 -8.99
CA PRO A 621 3.47 11.69 -10.01
C PRO A 621 1.95 11.57 -10.03
N ASP A 622 1.32 11.46 -8.85
CA ASP A 622 -0.13 11.34 -8.71
C ASP A 622 -0.85 12.63 -9.09
N LEU A 623 -0.26 13.79 -8.78
CA LEU A 623 -0.76 15.10 -9.23
C LEU A 623 -0.74 15.19 -10.75
N ALA A 624 0.34 14.77 -11.40
CA ALA A 624 0.43 14.76 -12.86
C ALA A 624 -0.60 13.83 -13.50
N MET A 625 -0.83 12.65 -12.90
CA MET A 625 -1.88 11.73 -13.33
C MET A 625 -3.28 12.36 -13.21
N SER A 626 -3.59 13.04 -12.09
CA SER A 626 -4.86 13.76 -11.92
C SER A 626 -5.04 14.90 -12.94
N CYS A 627 -3.98 15.62 -13.27
CA CYS A 627 -3.99 16.59 -14.35
C CYS A 627 -4.27 15.94 -15.72
N ASN A 628 -3.68 14.77 -16.01
CA ASN A 628 -3.98 14.03 -17.24
C ASN A 628 -5.46 13.61 -17.31
N ASN A 629 -6.05 13.16 -16.20
CA ASN A 629 -7.47 12.76 -16.14
C ASN A 629 -8.41 13.96 -16.37
N LEU A 630 -8.12 15.11 -15.76
CA LEU A 630 -8.84 16.36 -16.05
C LEU A 630 -8.67 16.80 -17.51
N GLY A 631 -7.46 16.67 -18.06
CA GLY A 631 -7.19 16.92 -19.46
C GLY A 631 -8.05 16.06 -20.40
N ASN A 632 -8.22 14.77 -20.07
CA ASN A 632 -9.09 13.85 -20.80
C ASN A 632 -10.56 14.33 -20.75
N LEU A 633 -11.08 14.66 -19.55
CA LEU A 633 -12.44 15.18 -19.39
C LEU A 633 -12.65 16.44 -20.24
N TYR A 634 -11.78 17.43 -20.10
CA TYR A 634 -11.89 18.70 -20.84
C TYR A 634 -11.77 18.52 -22.37
N SER A 635 -10.93 17.59 -22.81
CA SER A 635 -10.82 17.21 -24.22
C SER A 635 -12.11 16.60 -24.79
N ASP A 636 -12.82 15.78 -23.98
CA ASP A 636 -14.05 15.12 -24.39
C ASP A 636 -15.24 16.09 -24.46
N ILE A 637 -15.28 17.07 -23.56
CA ILE A 637 -16.32 18.12 -23.57
C ILE A 637 -15.94 19.35 -24.42
N ASN A 638 -14.93 19.20 -25.25
CA ASN A 638 -14.46 20.24 -26.19
C ASN A 638 -13.95 21.55 -25.53
N ARG A 639 -13.53 21.50 -24.23
CA ARG A 639 -12.87 22.63 -23.56
C ARG A 639 -11.35 22.55 -23.79
N MET A 640 -10.92 22.75 -25.06
CA MET A 640 -9.56 22.43 -25.53
C MET A 640 -8.45 23.22 -24.84
N GLU A 641 -8.70 24.47 -24.44
CA GLU A 641 -7.71 25.32 -23.74
C GLU A 641 -7.46 24.82 -22.31
N LEU A 642 -8.51 24.36 -21.61
CA LEU A 642 -8.38 23.77 -20.30
C LEU A 642 -7.66 22.41 -20.38
N ALA A 643 -8.01 21.58 -21.37
CA ALA A 643 -7.34 20.31 -21.62
C ALA A 643 -5.83 20.51 -21.86
N GLU A 644 -5.46 21.49 -22.70
CA GLU A 644 -4.05 21.78 -22.96
C GLU A 644 -3.31 22.23 -21.72
N ARG A 645 -3.91 23.09 -20.90
CA ARG A 645 -3.30 23.56 -19.65
C ARG A 645 -3.01 22.40 -18.71
N GLU A 646 -3.97 21.51 -18.51
CA GLU A 646 -3.80 20.38 -17.59
C GLU A 646 -2.77 19.36 -18.13
N TYR A 647 -2.78 19.04 -19.42
CA TYR A 647 -1.77 18.17 -20.02
C TYR A 647 -0.36 18.76 -20.02
N LEU A 648 -0.22 20.08 -20.24
CA LEU A 648 1.08 20.76 -20.15
C LEU A 648 1.62 20.72 -18.72
N ARG A 649 0.75 20.91 -17.72
CA ARG A 649 1.13 20.81 -16.31
C ARG A 649 1.62 19.40 -15.96
N ALA A 650 0.87 18.36 -16.38
CA ALA A 650 1.30 16.97 -16.18
C ALA A 650 2.67 16.70 -16.82
N LYS A 651 2.86 17.15 -18.06
CA LYS A 651 4.12 17.02 -18.80
C LYS A 651 5.28 17.72 -18.09
N GLU A 652 5.09 18.95 -17.60
CA GLU A 652 6.12 19.71 -16.88
C GLU A 652 6.56 18.98 -15.60
N ILE A 653 5.62 18.43 -14.85
CA ILE A 653 5.93 17.65 -13.66
C ILE A 653 6.75 16.39 -14.04
N TYR A 654 6.31 15.63 -15.03
CA TYR A 654 7.06 14.43 -15.45
C TYR A 654 8.40 14.77 -16.10
N GLU A 655 8.60 15.93 -16.72
CA GLU A 655 9.91 16.38 -17.19
C GLU A 655 10.90 16.60 -16.04
N GLN A 656 10.44 17.17 -14.93
CA GLN A 656 11.26 17.36 -13.73
C GLN A 656 11.59 16.02 -13.09
N LEU A 657 10.60 15.15 -12.87
CA LEU A 657 10.79 13.83 -12.28
C LEU A 657 11.69 12.94 -13.14
N ALA A 658 11.53 12.96 -14.47
CA ALA A 658 12.36 12.18 -15.38
C ALA A 658 13.82 12.69 -15.49
N ALA A 659 14.10 13.94 -15.09
CA ALA A 659 15.46 14.45 -14.99
C ALA A 659 16.20 13.88 -13.78
N GLU A 660 15.49 13.62 -12.67
CA GLU A 660 16.05 13.03 -11.44
C GLU A 660 16.02 11.48 -11.49
N TYR A 661 14.91 10.91 -11.95
CA TYR A 661 14.68 9.46 -11.98
C TYR A 661 14.24 9.00 -13.39
N PRO A 662 15.15 8.95 -14.35
CA PRO A 662 14.78 8.70 -15.76
C PRO A 662 14.04 7.40 -15.98
N LEU A 663 14.52 6.27 -15.42
CA LEU A 663 13.92 4.95 -15.60
C LEU A 663 12.49 4.88 -15.03
N ALA A 664 12.22 5.58 -13.93
CA ALA A 664 10.92 5.56 -13.28
C ALA A 664 9.88 6.42 -14.03
N TYR A 665 10.26 7.60 -14.56
CA TYR A 665 9.26 8.57 -15.04
C TYR A 665 9.35 8.95 -16.53
N GLN A 666 10.33 8.46 -17.28
CA GLN A 666 10.32 8.61 -18.74
C GLN A 666 9.09 7.98 -19.42
N PRO A 667 8.56 6.82 -18.98
CA PRO A 667 7.33 6.28 -19.54
C PRO A 667 6.13 7.20 -19.40
N ASP A 668 5.94 7.81 -18.23
CA ASP A 668 4.85 8.74 -17.96
C ASP A 668 4.98 10.05 -18.72
N LEU A 669 6.21 10.55 -18.88
CA LEU A 669 6.50 11.68 -19.75
C LEU A 669 6.10 11.39 -21.19
N ALA A 670 6.45 10.21 -21.72
CA ALA A 670 6.08 9.81 -23.07
C ALA A 670 4.56 9.68 -23.24
N MET A 671 3.86 9.16 -22.20
CA MET A 671 2.40 9.11 -22.19
C MET A 671 1.77 10.51 -22.21
N SER A 672 2.29 11.47 -21.43
CA SER A 672 1.81 12.85 -21.42
C SER A 672 2.04 13.53 -22.77
N CYS A 673 3.18 13.31 -23.43
CA CYS A 673 3.44 13.74 -24.80
C CYS A 673 2.42 13.13 -25.78
N ASN A 674 2.09 11.85 -25.65
CA ASN A 674 1.06 11.21 -26.49
C ASN A 674 -0.31 11.87 -26.30
N ASN A 675 -0.72 12.19 -25.06
CA ASN A 675 -2.00 12.83 -24.79
C ASN A 675 -2.07 14.24 -25.39
N LEU A 676 -1.00 15.03 -25.28
CA LEU A 676 -0.86 16.32 -25.98
C LEU A 676 -0.92 16.15 -27.50
N GLY A 677 -0.24 15.14 -28.04
CA GLY A 677 -0.30 14.81 -29.46
C GLY A 677 -1.73 14.56 -29.94
N ASN A 678 -2.51 13.78 -29.19
CA ASN A 678 -3.92 13.51 -29.45
C ASN A 678 -4.76 14.79 -29.41
N LEU A 679 -4.55 15.67 -28.42
CA LEU A 679 -5.23 16.96 -28.32
C LEU A 679 -4.89 17.87 -29.53
N TYR A 680 -3.64 17.92 -29.94
CA TYR A 680 -3.20 18.72 -31.06
C TYR A 680 -3.75 18.20 -32.42
N VAL A 681 -3.99 16.90 -32.55
CA VAL A 681 -4.73 16.35 -33.70
C VAL A 681 -6.19 16.82 -33.67
N LYS A 682 -6.89 16.70 -32.52
CA LYS A 682 -8.28 17.18 -32.37
C LYS A 682 -8.43 18.67 -32.67
N THR A 683 -7.42 19.49 -32.30
CA THR A 683 -7.40 20.94 -32.55
C THR A 683 -6.77 21.36 -33.89
N ASN A 684 -6.50 20.40 -34.79
CA ASN A 684 -5.88 20.59 -36.10
C ASN A 684 -4.49 21.28 -36.06
N ARG A 685 -3.78 21.23 -34.95
CA ARG A 685 -2.39 21.72 -34.75
C ARG A 685 -1.38 20.62 -35.09
N LEU A 686 -1.44 20.13 -36.35
CA LEU A 686 -0.80 18.86 -36.77
C LEU A 686 0.74 18.87 -36.66
N LYS A 687 1.40 20.04 -36.72
CA LYS A 687 2.85 20.17 -36.53
C LYS A 687 3.23 19.93 -35.07
N LEU A 688 2.48 20.46 -34.12
CA LEU A 688 2.69 20.24 -32.69
C LEU A 688 2.40 18.77 -32.33
N ALA A 689 1.32 18.19 -32.87
CA ALA A 689 1.03 16.79 -32.72
C ALA A 689 2.20 15.89 -33.16
N GLU A 690 2.79 16.19 -34.34
CA GLU A 690 3.95 15.45 -34.83
C GLU A 690 5.16 15.56 -33.88
N GLN A 691 5.43 16.74 -33.35
CA GLN A 691 6.52 16.97 -32.41
C GLN A 691 6.35 16.16 -31.14
N GLU A 692 5.16 16.19 -30.53
CA GLU A 692 4.90 15.47 -29.28
C GLU A 692 4.93 13.94 -29.47
N TYR A 693 4.34 13.44 -30.55
CA TYR A 693 4.43 12.01 -30.88
C TYR A 693 5.86 11.54 -31.19
N LEU A 694 6.67 12.37 -31.86
CA LEU A 694 8.06 12.03 -32.14
C LEU A 694 8.89 11.99 -30.85
N ARG A 695 8.63 12.93 -29.91
CA ARG A 695 9.26 12.92 -28.60
C ARG A 695 8.90 11.65 -27.80
N ALA A 696 7.60 11.32 -27.73
CA ALA A 696 7.15 10.10 -27.08
C ALA A 696 7.79 8.85 -27.71
N LYS A 697 7.88 8.82 -29.06
CA LYS A 697 8.54 7.73 -29.78
C LYS A 697 10.02 7.60 -29.43
N GLU A 698 10.77 8.71 -29.39
CA GLU A 698 12.20 8.69 -29.04
C GLU A 698 12.42 8.12 -27.65
N ILE A 699 11.62 8.53 -26.68
CA ILE A 699 11.68 8.02 -25.31
C ILE A 699 11.42 6.51 -25.29
N TYR A 700 10.31 6.04 -25.90
CA TYR A 700 10.00 4.63 -25.91
C TYR A 700 10.98 3.79 -26.74
N GLU A 701 11.65 4.36 -27.77
CA GLU A 701 12.73 3.65 -28.49
C GLU A 701 13.95 3.40 -27.61
N GLN A 702 14.31 4.38 -26.76
CA GLN A 702 15.40 4.22 -25.79
C GLN A 702 15.02 3.19 -24.73
N LEU A 703 13.88 3.32 -24.10
CA LEU A 703 13.40 2.36 -23.10
C LEU A 703 13.23 0.95 -23.64
N ALA A 704 12.72 0.80 -24.87
CA ALA A 704 12.54 -0.50 -25.50
C ALA A 704 13.87 -1.13 -25.97
N ALA A 705 14.96 -0.38 -26.09
CA ALA A 705 16.30 -0.91 -26.36
C ALA A 705 16.89 -1.58 -25.11
N GLU A 706 16.59 -1.05 -23.93
CA GLU A 706 17.03 -1.59 -22.65
C GLU A 706 16.06 -2.65 -22.11
N HIS A 707 14.75 -2.40 -22.19
CA HIS A 707 13.70 -3.27 -21.67
C HIS A 707 12.61 -3.54 -22.73
N PRO A 708 12.88 -4.43 -23.71
CA PRO A 708 11.98 -4.62 -24.87
C PRO A 708 10.57 -5.04 -24.50
N LEU A 709 10.43 -5.99 -23.58
CA LEU A 709 9.11 -6.55 -23.22
C LEU A 709 8.20 -5.53 -22.54
N ALA A 710 8.79 -4.64 -21.75
CA ALA A 710 8.04 -3.62 -21.03
C ALA A 710 7.55 -2.49 -21.96
N TYR A 711 8.35 -2.05 -22.94
CA TYR A 711 8.06 -0.81 -23.68
C TYR A 711 7.80 -0.95 -25.18
N GLN A 712 8.01 -2.10 -25.80
CA GLN A 712 7.60 -2.33 -27.18
C GLN A 712 6.09 -2.13 -27.42
N PRO A 713 5.18 -2.50 -26.50
CA PRO A 713 3.75 -2.24 -26.67
C PRO A 713 3.43 -0.75 -26.84
N ASP A 714 4.00 0.10 -26.00
CA ASP A 714 3.79 1.55 -26.07
C ASP A 714 4.44 2.17 -27.30
N LEU A 715 5.64 1.71 -27.66
CA LEU A 715 6.28 2.11 -28.92
C LEU A 715 5.38 1.79 -30.12
N ALA A 716 4.76 0.62 -30.15
CA ALA A 716 3.82 0.23 -31.22
C ALA A 716 2.59 1.16 -31.23
N LYS A 717 2.07 1.55 -30.05
CA LYS A 717 0.96 2.51 -29.90
C LYS A 717 1.30 3.89 -30.48
N ILE A 718 2.49 4.42 -30.16
CA ILE A 718 2.94 5.71 -30.70
C ILE A 718 3.18 5.63 -32.22
N CYS A 719 3.80 4.55 -32.72
CA CYS A 719 3.94 4.33 -34.15
C CYS A 719 2.58 4.29 -34.85
N HIS A 720 1.59 3.67 -34.25
CA HIS A 720 0.22 3.65 -34.76
C HIS A 720 -0.39 5.07 -34.83
N ASN A 721 -0.27 5.88 -33.78
CA ASN A 721 -0.79 7.25 -33.74
C ASN A 721 -0.09 8.17 -34.77
N LEU A 722 1.22 8.02 -34.96
CA LEU A 722 1.96 8.66 -36.04
C LEU A 722 1.47 8.23 -37.42
N GLY A 723 1.14 6.95 -37.57
CA GLY A 723 0.53 6.42 -38.81
C GLY A 723 -0.79 7.12 -39.14
N ILE A 724 -1.69 7.28 -38.16
CA ILE A 724 -2.95 8.02 -38.30
C ILE A 724 -2.68 9.48 -38.69
N LEU A 725 -1.75 10.16 -38.00
CA LEU A 725 -1.40 11.56 -38.28
C LEU A 725 -0.86 11.71 -39.71
N TYR A 726 0.01 10.81 -40.16
CA TYR A 726 0.58 10.88 -41.52
C TYR A 726 -0.46 10.54 -42.59
N ALA A 727 -1.36 9.62 -42.35
CA ALA A 727 -2.47 9.31 -43.24
C ALA A 727 -3.42 10.53 -43.38
N SER A 728 -3.80 11.17 -42.28
CA SER A 728 -4.67 12.35 -42.26
C SER A 728 -4.04 13.57 -42.96
N THR A 729 -2.71 13.64 -43.00
CA THR A 729 -1.92 14.70 -43.67
C THR A 729 -1.50 14.30 -45.08
N ASN A 730 -2.05 13.24 -45.66
CA ASN A 730 -1.76 12.74 -47.00
C ASN A 730 -0.28 12.32 -47.23
N ARG A 731 0.46 11.99 -46.15
CA ARG A 731 1.85 11.51 -46.21
C ARG A 731 1.84 9.97 -46.17
N MET A 732 1.24 9.32 -47.19
CA MET A 732 0.90 7.92 -47.21
C MET A 732 2.09 6.98 -47.05
N ASP A 733 3.29 7.30 -47.63
CA ASP A 733 4.50 6.48 -47.47
C ASP A 733 4.98 6.44 -46.00
N LYS A 734 4.94 7.59 -45.33
CA LYS A 734 5.28 7.70 -43.89
C LYS A 734 4.25 6.95 -43.04
N ALA A 735 2.96 7.06 -43.39
CA ALA A 735 1.89 6.33 -42.67
C ALA A 735 2.11 4.82 -42.78
N GLU A 736 2.39 4.32 -44.00
CA GLU A 736 2.70 2.90 -44.23
C GLU A 736 3.89 2.42 -43.39
N GLN A 737 4.99 3.17 -43.42
CA GLN A 737 6.18 2.84 -42.62
C GLN A 737 5.87 2.72 -41.13
N LYS A 738 5.07 3.64 -40.58
CA LYS A 738 4.74 3.64 -39.16
C LYS A 738 3.76 2.53 -38.78
N TYR A 739 2.76 2.27 -39.59
CA TYR A 739 1.85 1.15 -39.39
C TYR A 739 2.55 -0.21 -39.51
N LEU A 740 3.46 -0.37 -40.49
CA LEU A 740 4.25 -1.58 -40.62
C LEU A 740 5.15 -1.82 -39.39
N ARG A 741 5.77 -0.75 -38.86
CA ARG A 741 6.58 -0.87 -37.65
C ARG A 741 5.73 -1.27 -36.44
N ALA A 742 4.54 -0.69 -36.26
CA ALA A 742 3.61 -1.07 -35.23
C ALA A 742 3.15 -2.52 -35.36
N LYS A 743 2.86 -2.99 -36.58
CA LYS A 743 2.49 -4.37 -36.88
C LYS A 743 3.63 -5.34 -36.55
N GLU A 744 4.85 -5.06 -37.02
CA GLU A 744 6.05 -5.88 -36.80
C GLU A 744 6.29 -6.13 -35.29
N ILE A 745 6.23 -5.05 -34.49
CA ILE A 745 6.38 -5.16 -33.04
C ILE A 745 5.28 -6.06 -32.44
N ARG A 746 4.00 -5.83 -32.83
CA ARG A 746 2.88 -6.60 -32.31
C ARG A 746 2.90 -8.06 -32.76
N GLU A 747 3.43 -8.38 -33.96
CA GLU A 747 3.64 -9.76 -34.43
C GLU A 747 4.66 -10.47 -33.53
N GLN A 748 5.79 -9.82 -33.21
CA GLN A 748 6.79 -10.38 -32.30
C GLN A 748 6.21 -10.64 -30.91
N LEU A 749 5.53 -9.67 -30.33
CA LEU A 749 4.89 -9.81 -29.02
C LEU A 749 3.82 -10.92 -29.00
N THR A 750 3.07 -11.08 -30.10
CA THR A 750 2.02 -12.09 -30.21
C THR A 750 2.57 -13.52 -30.23
N ILE A 751 3.83 -13.72 -30.68
CA ILE A 751 4.47 -15.05 -30.67
C ILE A 751 4.70 -15.51 -29.23
N GLU A 752 5.15 -14.61 -28.36
CA GLU A 752 5.46 -14.92 -26.96
C GLU A 752 4.21 -14.87 -26.06
N TYR A 753 3.33 -13.87 -26.27
CA TYR A 753 2.16 -13.60 -25.43
C TYR A 753 0.89 -13.43 -26.27
N PRO A 754 0.33 -14.50 -26.83
CA PRO A 754 -0.77 -14.42 -27.78
C PRO A 754 -2.04 -13.77 -27.22
N SER A 755 -2.43 -14.09 -25.98
CA SER A 755 -3.65 -13.57 -25.35
C SER A 755 -3.64 -12.06 -25.17
N ALA A 756 -2.47 -11.48 -24.88
CA ALA A 756 -2.31 -10.06 -24.64
C ALA A 756 -2.31 -9.21 -25.93
N TYR A 757 -1.66 -9.70 -27.01
CA TYR A 757 -1.37 -8.83 -28.16
C TYR A 757 -2.12 -9.16 -29.46
N ARG A 758 -2.87 -10.28 -29.55
CA ARG A 758 -3.75 -10.57 -30.69
C ARG A 758 -4.75 -9.44 -31.02
N PRO A 759 -5.41 -8.79 -30.01
CA PRO A 759 -6.34 -7.70 -30.27
C PRO A 759 -5.67 -6.53 -30.99
N ASP A 760 -4.50 -6.14 -30.53
CA ASP A 760 -3.76 -5.00 -31.08
C ASP A 760 -3.14 -5.32 -32.45
N LEU A 761 -2.72 -6.58 -32.67
CA LEU A 761 -2.23 -7.03 -33.96
C LEU A 761 -3.35 -6.95 -34.99
N ALA A 762 -4.56 -7.45 -34.67
CA ALA A 762 -5.73 -7.35 -35.54
C ALA A 762 -6.08 -5.91 -35.90
N LYS A 763 -5.95 -4.99 -34.90
CA LYS A 763 -6.15 -3.55 -35.13
C LYS A 763 -5.10 -2.96 -36.07
N SER A 764 -3.82 -3.38 -35.97
CA SER A 764 -2.76 -2.93 -36.89
C SER A 764 -3.02 -3.39 -38.31
N CYS A 765 -3.40 -4.66 -38.52
CA CYS A 765 -3.77 -5.21 -39.82
C CYS A 765 -4.99 -4.47 -40.41
N ASN A 766 -6.00 -4.20 -39.61
CA ASN A 766 -7.18 -3.46 -40.06
C ASN A 766 -6.81 -2.05 -40.55
N ASN A 767 -5.95 -1.31 -39.85
CA ASN A 767 -5.56 0.03 -40.25
C ASN A 767 -4.63 0.06 -41.48
N LEU A 768 -3.75 -0.92 -41.63
CA LEU A 768 -3.01 -1.13 -42.88
C LEU A 768 -3.94 -1.46 -44.05
N GLY A 769 -4.94 -2.29 -43.84
CA GLY A 769 -5.99 -2.60 -44.82
C GLY A 769 -6.71 -1.34 -45.27
N ILE A 770 -7.11 -0.46 -44.38
CA ILE A 770 -7.73 0.85 -44.68
C ILE A 770 -6.78 1.73 -45.49
N LEU A 771 -5.50 1.83 -45.09
CA LEU A 771 -4.49 2.60 -45.82
C LEU A 771 -4.30 2.09 -47.25
N TYR A 772 -4.19 0.76 -47.45
CA TYR A 772 -4.03 0.16 -48.74
C TYR A 772 -5.28 0.31 -49.65
N ALA A 773 -6.47 0.20 -49.04
CA ALA A 773 -7.73 0.44 -49.77
C ALA A 773 -7.87 1.90 -50.23
N SER A 774 -7.41 2.87 -49.37
CA SER A 774 -7.42 4.29 -49.74
C SER A 774 -6.41 4.65 -50.83
N THR A 775 -5.27 3.90 -50.87
CA THR A 775 -4.22 4.09 -51.91
C THR A 775 -4.38 3.18 -53.10
N ASN A 776 -5.56 2.55 -53.29
CA ASN A 776 -5.93 1.68 -54.39
C ASN A 776 -5.05 0.39 -54.52
N ARG A 777 -4.43 -0.06 -53.45
CA ARG A 777 -3.64 -1.30 -53.39
C ARG A 777 -4.51 -2.44 -52.87
N MET A 778 -5.52 -2.84 -53.66
CA MET A 778 -6.63 -3.68 -53.21
C MET A 778 -6.22 -5.08 -52.75
N ASP A 779 -5.23 -5.72 -53.39
CA ASP A 779 -4.76 -7.06 -53.03
C ASP A 779 -4.07 -7.03 -51.63
N LYS A 780 -3.28 -5.99 -51.35
CA LYS A 780 -2.68 -5.82 -50.05
C LYS A 780 -3.76 -5.53 -48.98
N ALA A 781 -4.75 -4.69 -49.32
CA ALA A 781 -5.87 -4.41 -48.41
C ALA A 781 -6.66 -5.68 -48.03
N GLU A 782 -6.94 -6.54 -49.04
CA GLU A 782 -7.61 -7.82 -48.80
C GLU A 782 -6.78 -8.71 -47.86
N GLN A 783 -5.48 -8.83 -48.10
CA GLN A 783 -4.60 -9.63 -47.29
C GLN A 783 -4.62 -9.19 -45.81
N GLU A 784 -4.49 -7.91 -45.57
CA GLU A 784 -4.47 -7.36 -44.20
C GLU A 784 -5.83 -7.50 -43.48
N PHE A 785 -6.96 -7.24 -44.20
CA PHE A 785 -8.28 -7.43 -43.61
C PHE A 785 -8.60 -8.90 -43.33
N LEU A 786 -8.15 -9.83 -44.19
CA LEU A 786 -8.31 -11.27 -43.93
C LEU A 786 -7.52 -11.72 -42.73
N GLN A 787 -6.27 -11.24 -42.54
CA GLN A 787 -5.47 -11.53 -41.38
C GLN A 787 -6.15 -10.99 -40.09
N ALA A 788 -6.66 -9.76 -40.14
CA ALA A 788 -7.39 -9.17 -39.02
C ALA A 788 -8.63 -9.99 -38.66
N LYS A 789 -9.40 -10.43 -39.68
CA LYS A 789 -10.59 -11.25 -39.47
C LYS A 789 -10.25 -12.61 -38.88
N GLU A 790 -9.23 -13.30 -39.39
CA GLU A 790 -8.79 -14.61 -38.90
C GLU A 790 -8.41 -14.56 -37.41
N ILE A 791 -7.62 -13.55 -37.00
CA ILE A 791 -7.27 -13.34 -35.61
C ILE A 791 -8.53 -13.12 -34.76
N ARG A 792 -9.45 -12.24 -35.20
CA ARG A 792 -10.70 -11.97 -34.49
C ARG A 792 -11.65 -13.15 -34.43
N GLU A 793 -11.67 -14.04 -35.44
CA GLU A 793 -12.42 -15.29 -35.41
C GLU A 793 -11.90 -16.25 -34.34
N GLN A 794 -10.56 -16.42 -34.24
CA GLN A 794 -9.94 -17.23 -33.20
C GLN A 794 -10.28 -16.69 -31.81
N MET A 795 -10.11 -15.38 -31.59
CA MET A 795 -10.43 -14.73 -30.30
C MET A 795 -11.92 -14.85 -29.96
N THR A 796 -12.81 -14.73 -30.96
CA THR A 796 -14.27 -14.90 -30.77
C THR A 796 -14.64 -16.33 -30.41
N ALA A 797 -13.93 -17.33 -30.91
CA ALA A 797 -14.13 -18.74 -30.54
C ALA A 797 -13.74 -18.99 -29.07
N GLU A 798 -12.70 -18.30 -28.57
CA GLU A 798 -12.23 -18.39 -27.18
C GLU A 798 -13.14 -17.57 -26.24
N HIS A 799 -13.52 -16.36 -26.63
CA HIS A 799 -14.30 -15.39 -25.82
C HIS A 799 -15.34 -14.66 -26.64
N PRO A 800 -16.52 -15.28 -26.94
CA PRO A 800 -17.52 -14.72 -27.85
C PRO A 800 -18.04 -13.33 -27.45
N SER A 801 -18.37 -13.14 -26.18
CA SER A 801 -18.91 -11.87 -25.65
C SER A 801 -17.97 -10.67 -25.81
N ALA A 802 -16.67 -10.91 -25.76
CA ALA A 802 -15.66 -9.86 -25.82
C ALA A 802 -15.35 -9.39 -27.25
N TYR A 803 -15.29 -10.32 -28.24
CA TYR A 803 -14.70 -10.02 -29.54
C TYR A 803 -15.63 -10.09 -30.75
N GLN A 804 -16.92 -10.45 -30.56
CA GLN A 804 -17.87 -10.49 -31.68
C GLN A 804 -18.07 -9.13 -32.38
N SER A 805 -18.07 -8.03 -31.61
CA SER A 805 -18.18 -6.67 -32.15
C SER A 805 -17.01 -6.34 -33.10
N ASP A 806 -15.80 -6.74 -32.72
CA ASP A 806 -14.59 -6.50 -33.50
C ASP A 806 -14.55 -7.37 -34.76
N LEU A 807 -15.03 -8.58 -34.65
CA LEU A 807 -15.21 -9.46 -35.80
C LEU A 807 -16.19 -8.87 -36.82
N ALA A 808 -17.30 -8.31 -36.36
CA ALA A 808 -18.26 -7.62 -37.23
C ALA A 808 -17.65 -6.42 -37.95
N GLU A 809 -16.76 -5.67 -37.29
CA GLU A 809 -16.00 -4.58 -37.92
C GLU A 809 -15.09 -5.09 -39.06
N SER A 810 -14.36 -6.21 -38.85
CA SER A 810 -13.55 -6.82 -39.91
C SER A 810 -14.40 -7.30 -41.11
N CYS A 811 -15.54 -7.90 -40.82
CA CYS A 811 -16.48 -8.33 -41.88
C CYS A 811 -17.01 -7.13 -42.65
N ASN A 812 -17.39 -6.04 -41.99
CA ASN A 812 -17.82 -4.79 -42.64
C ASN A 812 -16.73 -4.22 -43.58
N ASN A 813 -15.49 -4.16 -43.11
CA ASN A 813 -14.37 -3.61 -43.89
C ASN A 813 -14.04 -4.48 -45.11
N LEU A 814 -14.06 -5.80 -44.98
CA LEU A 814 -13.94 -6.72 -46.08
C LEU A 814 -15.11 -6.61 -47.08
N GLY A 815 -16.32 -6.51 -46.56
CA GLY A 815 -17.53 -6.34 -47.39
C GLY A 815 -17.46 -5.05 -48.20
N ALA A 816 -17.06 -3.93 -47.60
CA ALA A 816 -16.87 -2.68 -48.30
C ALA A 816 -15.74 -2.75 -49.35
N LEU A 817 -14.63 -3.45 -49.03
CA LEU A 817 -13.54 -3.68 -50.00
C LEU A 817 -14.01 -4.52 -51.18
N TYR A 818 -14.73 -5.60 -50.93
CA TYR A 818 -15.27 -6.47 -51.99
C TYR A 818 -16.29 -5.76 -52.86
N ASN A 819 -17.15 -4.93 -52.31
CA ASN A 819 -18.08 -4.09 -53.07
C ASN A 819 -17.30 -3.13 -54.00
N LYS A 820 -16.26 -2.45 -53.50
CA LYS A 820 -15.40 -1.57 -54.30
C LYS A 820 -14.64 -2.31 -55.41
N ASN A 821 -14.32 -3.61 -55.19
CA ASN A 821 -13.63 -4.49 -56.13
C ASN A 821 -14.59 -5.26 -57.05
N ASN A 822 -15.85 -4.93 -57.06
CA ASN A 822 -16.89 -5.60 -57.89
C ASN A 822 -17.09 -7.10 -57.61
N ARG A 823 -16.78 -7.55 -56.39
CA ARG A 823 -16.94 -8.95 -55.92
C ARG A 823 -18.21 -9.05 -55.06
N MET A 824 -19.37 -8.85 -55.67
CA MET A 824 -20.65 -8.60 -55.01
C MET A 824 -21.10 -9.70 -54.08
N ASP A 825 -20.97 -10.98 -54.48
CA ASP A 825 -21.40 -12.13 -53.66
C ASP A 825 -20.61 -12.21 -52.32
N LYS A 826 -19.29 -11.95 -52.39
CA LYS A 826 -18.45 -11.90 -51.18
C LYS A 826 -18.77 -10.69 -50.33
N ALA A 827 -19.03 -9.55 -50.94
CA ALA A 827 -19.44 -8.34 -50.26
C ALA A 827 -20.73 -8.57 -49.47
N GLU A 828 -21.72 -9.14 -50.09
CA GLU A 828 -23.01 -9.44 -49.45
C GLU A 828 -22.85 -10.40 -48.25
N GLN A 829 -22.10 -11.47 -48.44
CA GLN A 829 -21.84 -12.46 -47.38
C GLN A 829 -21.22 -11.80 -46.12
N GLU A 830 -20.17 -10.99 -46.30
CA GLU A 830 -19.48 -10.36 -45.18
C GLU A 830 -20.32 -9.28 -44.51
N LEU A 831 -21.03 -8.43 -45.28
CA LEU A 831 -21.90 -7.40 -44.74
C LEU A 831 -23.10 -7.96 -43.99
N LEU A 832 -23.72 -9.05 -44.48
CA LEU A 832 -24.83 -9.71 -43.79
C LEU A 832 -24.37 -10.34 -42.47
N ARG A 833 -23.19 -10.96 -42.46
CA ARG A 833 -22.57 -11.46 -41.21
C ARG A 833 -22.36 -10.36 -40.20
N ALA A 834 -21.82 -9.23 -40.63
CA ALA A 834 -21.62 -8.06 -39.76
C ALA A 834 -22.94 -7.51 -39.22
N LYS A 835 -23.99 -7.45 -40.09
CA LYS A 835 -25.34 -7.00 -39.72
C LYS A 835 -25.94 -7.87 -38.62
N GLU A 836 -25.92 -9.20 -38.82
CA GLU A 836 -26.45 -10.16 -37.85
C GLU A 836 -25.85 -9.98 -36.46
N ILE A 837 -24.54 -9.77 -36.40
CA ILE A 837 -23.87 -9.57 -35.13
C ILE A 837 -24.31 -8.25 -34.46
N TYR A 838 -24.28 -7.13 -35.19
CA TYR A 838 -24.66 -5.84 -34.60
C TYR A 838 -26.16 -5.68 -34.31
N GLU A 839 -27.04 -6.39 -35.01
CA GLU A 839 -28.47 -6.45 -34.66
C GLU A 839 -28.69 -7.03 -33.27
N ARG A 840 -28.00 -8.14 -32.94
CA ARG A 840 -28.05 -8.73 -31.59
C ARG A 840 -27.51 -7.75 -30.52
N PHE A 841 -26.38 -7.11 -30.78
CA PHE A 841 -25.79 -6.16 -29.84
C PHE A 841 -26.60 -4.87 -29.66
N THR A 842 -27.28 -4.41 -30.74
CA THR A 842 -28.13 -3.21 -30.67
C THR A 842 -29.39 -3.47 -29.83
N VAL A 843 -29.84 -4.69 -29.69
CA VAL A 843 -30.94 -5.05 -28.77
C VAL A 843 -30.49 -4.96 -27.33
N LEU A 844 -29.23 -5.34 -27.04
CA LEU A 844 -28.65 -5.34 -25.67
C LEU A 844 -28.19 -3.96 -25.23
N ALA A 845 -27.58 -3.18 -26.12
CA ALA A 845 -27.03 -1.86 -25.85
C ALA A 845 -27.21 -0.92 -27.05
N PRO A 846 -28.40 -0.35 -27.24
CA PRO A 846 -28.75 0.45 -28.42
C PRO A 846 -27.82 1.66 -28.62
N GLU A 847 -27.53 2.42 -27.55
CA GLU A 847 -26.72 3.65 -27.61
C GLU A 847 -25.29 3.40 -28.10
N ARG A 848 -24.73 2.23 -27.82
CA ARG A 848 -23.38 1.86 -28.20
C ARG A 848 -23.24 1.34 -29.61
N TYR A 849 -24.24 0.61 -30.11
CA TYR A 849 -24.12 -0.16 -31.38
C TYR A 849 -25.00 0.30 -32.51
N ALA A 850 -25.99 1.19 -32.26
CA ALA A 850 -26.89 1.66 -33.33
C ALA A 850 -26.14 2.36 -34.46
N SER A 851 -25.16 3.23 -34.11
CA SER A 851 -24.36 3.95 -35.11
C SER A 851 -23.54 3.00 -36.01
N LYS A 852 -23.03 1.91 -35.46
CA LYS A 852 -22.28 0.89 -36.20
C LYS A 852 -23.22 0.12 -37.14
N LEU A 853 -24.40 -0.25 -36.66
CA LEU A 853 -25.43 -0.94 -37.50
C LEU A 853 -25.90 -0.04 -38.65
N VAL A 854 -26.04 1.27 -38.42
CA VAL A 854 -26.34 2.27 -39.45
C VAL A 854 -25.32 2.25 -40.59
N ILE A 855 -24.01 2.15 -40.28
CA ILE A 855 -22.94 2.09 -41.27
C ILE A 855 -23.09 0.84 -42.13
N ILE A 856 -23.38 -0.32 -41.51
CA ILE A 856 -23.54 -1.59 -42.25
C ILE A 856 -24.78 -1.58 -43.15
N CYS A 857 -25.91 -1.06 -42.65
CA CYS A 857 -27.11 -0.91 -43.47
C CYS A 857 -26.85 0.01 -44.67
N LYS A 858 -26.10 1.11 -44.50
CA LYS A 858 -25.69 1.98 -45.61
C LYS A 858 -24.79 1.24 -46.60
N ASN A 859 -23.82 0.44 -46.15
CA ASN A 859 -22.95 -0.35 -47.03
C ASN A 859 -23.73 -1.42 -47.82
N LEU A 860 -24.70 -2.06 -47.16
CA LEU A 860 -25.63 -3.00 -47.84
C LEU A 860 -26.53 -2.27 -48.84
N GLY A 861 -27.05 -1.10 -48.50
CA GLY A 861 -27.83 -0.27 -49.43
C GLY A 861 -27.05 0.04 -50.71
N VAL A 862 -25.79 0.51 -50.56
CA VAL A 862 -24.90 0.77 -51.71
C VAL A 862 -24.62 -0.50 -52.52
N LEU A 863 -24.41 -1.64 -51.86
CA LEU A 863 -24.21 -2.94 -52.51
C LEU A 863 -25.45 -3.34 -53.38
N TYR A 864 -26.64 -3.19 -52.79
CA TYR A 864 -27.88 -3.52 -53.48
C TYR A 864 -28.20 -2.58 -54.65
N GLU A 865 -27.83 -1.31 -54.56
CA GLU A 865 -27.85 -0.39 -55.68
C GLU A 865 -26.90 -0.85 -56.80
N ASN A 866 -25.65 -1.22 -56.47
CA ASN A 866 -24.65 -1.68 -57.42
C ASN A 866 -25.02 -3.03 -58.07
N THR A 867 -25.97 -3.77 -57.55
CA THR A 867 -26.46 -5.07 -58.03
C THR A 867 -27.88 -5.04 -58.57
N ASP A 868 -28.39 -3.82 -58.85
CA ASP A 868 -29.72 -3.56 -59.40
C ASP A 868 -30.88 -4.18 -58.59
N ARG A 869 -30.79 -4.03 -57.27
CA ARG A 869 -31.80 -4.52 -56.28
C ARG A 869 -32.38 -3.34 -55.48
N PRO A 870 -33.15 -2.43 -56.09
CA PRO A 870 -33.54 -1.16 -55.47
C PRO A 870 -34.50 -1.33 -54.29
N GLU A 871 -35.34 -2.36 -54.26
CA GLU A 871 -36.24 -2.62 -53.11
C GLU A 871 -35.46 -2.99 -51.86
N GLN A 872 -34.40 -3.81 -51.98
CA GLN A 872 -33.53 -4.20 -50.89
C GLN A 872 -32.70 -3.00 -50.44
N ALA A 873 -32.18 -2.20 -51.35
CA ALA A 873 -31.47 -0.97 -51.04
C ALA A 873 -32.34 0.01 -50.21
N ALA A 874 -33.59 0.22 -50.66
CA ALA A 874 -34.54 1.08 -49.95
C ALA A 874 -34.87 0.59 -48.53
N ALA A 875 -34.98 -0.72 -48.33
CA ALA A 875 -35.22 -1.33 -47.04
C ALA A 875 -34.06 -1.09 -46.06
N GLU A 876 -32.80 -1.25 -46.53
CA GLU A 876 -31.62 -1.03 -45.70
C GLU A 876 -31.44 0.45 -45.33
N TYR A 877 -31.67 1.39 -46.28
CA TYR A 877 -31.65 2.80 -45.98
C TYR A 877 -32.75 3.23 -45.00
N ALA A 878 -33.94 2.70 -45.11
CA ALA A 878 -35.04 2.95 -44.19
C ALA A 878 -34.69 2.43 -42.75
N GLN A 879 -34.05 1.26 -42.66
CA GLN A 879 -33.56 0.73 -41.38
C GLN A 879 -32.48 1.67 -40.79
N ALA A 880 -31.53 2.13 -41.61
CA ALA A 880 -30.50 3.06 -41.16
C ALA A 880 -31.10 4.39 -40.64
N GLU A 881 -32.07 4.97 -41.36
CA GLU A 881 -32.76 6.19 -40.96
C GLU A 881 -33.55 6.02 -39.65
N LYS A 882 -34.25 4.88 -39.51
CA LYS A 882 -34.97 4.55 -38.26
C LYS A 882 -34.03 4.45 -37.03
N LEU A 883 -32.82 3.94 -37.23
CA LEU A 883 -31.83 3.82 -36.16
C LEU A 883 -31.15 5.17 -35.84
N GLN A 884 -31.05 6.08 -36.82
CA GLN A 884 -30.50 7.44 -36.62
C GLN A 884 -31.49 8.37 -35.88
N ASN A 885 -32.80 8.14 -35.98
CA ASN A 885 -33.87 8.94 -35.41
C ASN A 885 -34.32 8.42 -34.02
N LYS A 886 -33.73 7.35 -33.54
CA LYS A 886 -33.87 6.83 -32.17
C LYS A 886 -32.70 7.28 -31.31
#